data_b26450d815d9b8b38e3e99c6c395eb51
#
_entry.id   b26450d815d9b8b38e3e99c6c395eb51
#
_cell.length_a   1.000
_cell.length_b   1.000
_cell.length_c   1.000
_cell.angle_alpha   90.00
_cell.angle_beta   90.00
_cell.angle_gamma   90.00
#
_symmetry.space_group_name_H-M   'P 1'
#
loop_
_entity.id
_entity.type
_entity.pdbx_description
1 polymer ?
#
loop_
_entity_poly.entity_id
_entity_poly.type
_entity_poly.pdbx_seq_one_letter_code
_entity_poly.pdbx_strand_id
1 'polypeptide(L)'
;AAMADMAVAEHSTPTCKKCSDLVAELDEGSVLVGTLVQIDGVEEKLRPMLGADWVEVDDAEEALDVNGLAGICMSYDDVEKKYMIQTFEGGWFALPSNYVKEYAPAPAEEGGFDALWPVDEMSGQVFHNRLYSSLKSKGYSVVQMFTTLRSRRQAAEEAKRPLHQFKKFYAEDESIKLGKDNTTRVIELQTPDEDLQEFKNSENMGLDEFNRDMAYVSLALSEVSRHTGLNIWGCTDTWLRLPYPSLPDSEPPSMDDPEDYKQFLMWMTNRNLCMIYVIETEGGELSMFPRKVDEEPTAAIELEPSSDSPSAGPITKIPLRRGQLIVFKNDRLDYSYRPEGDSLAMQSWLMTEPKSMRIVELVKPPKPTLPALHVCSVMERFPAGCYGADKTWCMFIAGADCEIDVPCERMDFEPYWEPDPDAILRGKAYINHGSFVTEEHCWGFDNKFWDYTLEEAGRLGINQRWVLETGYTAMHKAGYHKKELRNARIGTSIGDYVTEWGEVSPVHQHKVMDDTLGYTCTTLAYHLGFRGPNIHADTACSASMVALNAMARLMRDGEHGTQRQVQSACCMGVLAMLAPAGWVAECSGTMLSYKGRCFTFDNSADGFIRGEGCTAVNIQVGEPWEESIFDQNGRLAVLRSSASNQDGRSASLTAPSGPSQQACIRQSLQLADIDPREVWVGECHGTGTALGDPIEVGANKAVFGVKDRGELNHCLVSAKAHVGHTESTAGVCGFIKSLLQIIHGCTTCDPHIKCLNSHLDVNGYPVIFANEMMDGVHQYLQGGISSFGFGGANTRGDIWARVLKGPHAKGKETILDASEAFSFCKAALTDGKLPAPKEPKLAIEF
;
A
#
# COMPACT_ATOMS: atom_id res chain seq x y z
N ALA A 1 -2.66 13.15 32.85
CA ALA A 1 -3.64 13.47 33.93
C ALA A 1 -3.82 14.98 34.03
N ALA A 2 -4.16 15.67 32.94
CA ALA A 2 -4.52 17.10 32.93
C ALA A 2 -5.26 17.55 31.67
N MET A 3 -6.06 16.64 31.05
CA MET A 3 -6.95 16.99 29.93
C MET A 3 -8.26 16.20 29.93
N ALA A 4 -8.81 15.98 31.08
CA ALA A 4 -10.12 15.30 31.22
C ALA A 4 -11.03 16.05 32.20
N ASP A 5 -11.25 17.34 31.99
CA ASP A 5 -12.35 18.07 32.63
C ASP A 5 -12.51 19.42 31.91
N MET A 6 -13.18 19.42 30.76
CA MET A 6 -13.89 20.59 30.27
C MET A 6 -15.33 20.18 29.99
N ALA A 7 -16.11 20.23 31.06
CA ALA A 7 -17.54 20.16 31.04
C ALA A 7 -18.10 21.34 30.22
N VAL A 8 -19.08 21.02 29.38
CA VAL A 8 -19.95 21.95 28.65
C VAL A 8 -20.63 22.86 29.68
N ALA A 9 -20.15 24.08 29.80
CA ALA A 9 -20.89 25.13 30.44
C ALA A 9 -21.55 25.97 29.34
N GLU A 10 -22.86 26.01 29.36
CA GLU A 10 -23.67 27.05 28.70
C GLU A 10 -23.18 28.40 29.22
N HIS A 11 -22.44 29.13 28.40
CA HIS A 11 -22.12 30.51 28.71
C HIS A 11 -22.73 31.42 27.66
N SER A 12 -23.76 32.15 28.14
CA SER A 12 -24.10 33.47 27.65
C SER A 12 -22.79 34.29 27.46
N THR A 13 -22.59 34.78 26.25
CA THR A 13 -21.52 35.66 25.84
C THR A 13 -21.33 36.80 26.84
N PRO A 14 -20.17 36.93 27.50
CA PRO A 14 -19.79 38.17 28.16
C PRO A 14 -19.39 39.16 27.07
N THR A 15 -20.19 40.16 26.85
CA THR A 15 -19.81 41.36 26.10
C THR A 15 -18.61 41.99 26.80
N CYS A 16 -17.44 41.77 26.20
CA CYS A 16 -16.22 42.46 26.62
C CYS A 16 -16.37 43.95 26.31
N LYS A 17 -16.48 44.80 27.34
CA LYS A 17 -16.57 46.27 27.22
C LYS A 17 -15.39 46.93 26.45
N LYS A 18 -14.28 46.19 26.24
CA LYS A 18 -13.16 46.63 25.38
C LYS A 18 -13.33 46.41 23.89
N CYS A 19 -14.25 45.45 23.50
CA CYS A 19 -14.55 45.28 22.09
C CYS A 19 -15.57 46.26 21.57
N SER A 20 -16.47 46.78 22.45
CA SER A 20 -17.40 47.84 22.03
C SER A 20 -16.75 49.20 21.75
N ASP A 21 -15.60 49.46 22.36
CA ASP A 21 -14.87 50.70 22.10
C ASP A 21 -13.94 50.65 20.88
N LEU A 22 -13.61 49.44 20.40
CA LEU A 22 -12.88 49.18 19.12
C LEU A 22 -13.83 49.17 17.90
N VAL A 23 -15.11 48.85 18.11
CA VAL A 23 -16.10 48.87 17.03
C VAL A 23 -16.54 50.29 16.67
N ALA A 24 -16.28 51.28 17.54
CA ALA A 24 -16.64 52.71 17.30
C ALA A 24 -15.68 53.49 16.38
N GLU A 25 -14.56 52.88 15.99
CA GLU A 25 -13.57 53.45 15.02
C GLU A 25 -13.50 52.70 13.67
N LEU A 26 -14.31 51.62 13.46
CA LEU A 26 -14.44 51.00 12.16
C LEU A 26 -15.39 51.82 11.30
N ASP A 27 -14.90 52.28 10.14
CA ASP A 27 -15.73 52.97 9.13
C ASP A 27 -17.02 52.18 8.87
N GLU A 28 -18.14 52.86 8.73
CA GLU A 28 -19.49 52.21 8.58
C GLU A 28 -19.58 51.20 7.44
N GLY A 29 -18.56 51.18 6.54
CA GLY A 29 -18.44 50.27 5.42
C GLY A 29 -17.82 48.89 5.66
N SER A 30 -17.10 48.64 6.76
CA SER A 30 -16.40 47.35 7.00
C SER A 30 -17.18 46.34 7.85
N VAL A 31 -18.37 46.65 8.31
CA VAL A 31 -19.13 45.88 9.29
C VAL A 31 -19.53 44.47 8.77
N LEU A 32 -19.75 44.32 7.48
CA LEU A 32 -20.21 43.02 6.90
C LEU A 32 -19.10 42.12 6.37
N VAL A 33 -17.85 42.55 6.36
CA VAL A 33 -16.73 41.74 5.86
C VAL A 33 -16.55 40.48 6.71
N GLY A 34 -16.50 39.31 6.06
CA GLY A 34 -16.43 37.99 6.71
C GLY A 34 -17.77 37.44 7.18
N THR A 35 -18.91 38.14 6.91
CA THR A 35 -20.25 37.68 7.27
C THR A 35 -21.01 37.13 6.07
N LEU A 36 -22.03 36.33 6.36
CA LEU A 36 -23.01 35.89 5.35
C LEU A 36 -23.94 37.04 5.00
N VAL A 37 -24.12 37.23 3.71
CA VAL A 37 -24.95 38.32 3.18
C VAL A 37 -25.89 37.84 2.08
N GLN A 38 -27.01 38.58 1.91
CA GLN A 38 -27.92 38.40 0.81
C GLN A 38 -28.04 39.70 0.01
N ILE A 39 -28.16 39.56 -1.29
CA ILE A 39 -28.32 40.66 -2.24
C ILE A 39 -29.82 40.89 -2.41
N ASP A 40 -30.27 42.18 -2.33
CA ASP A 40 -31.68 42.52 -2.48
C ASP A 40 -31.84 43.96 -3.03
N GLY A 41 -32.91 44.17 -3.84
CA GLY A 41 -33.25 45.51 -4.35
C GLY A 41 -32.47 45.98 -5.56
N VAL A 42 -31.75 45.14 -6.24
CA VAL A 42 -31.01 45.46 -7.46
C VAL A 42 -31.98 45.47 -8.65
N GLU A 43 -32.10 46.60 -9.34
CA GLU A 43 -33.08 46.80 -10.42
C GLU A 43 -32.59 46.20 -11.78
N GLU A 44 -31.26 46.10 -11.97
CA GLU A 44 -30.67 45.62 -13.22
C GLU A 44 -30.01 44.22 -13.05
N LYS A 45 -30.00 43.44 -14.11
CA LYS A 45 -29.23 42.20 -14.15
C LYS A 45 -27.75 42.51 -14.17
N LEU A 46 -26.96 41.83 -13.35
CA LEU A 46 -25.55 42.00 -13.18
C LEU A 46 -24.76 40.84 -13.83
N ARG A 47 -23.60 41.14 -14.35
CA ARG A 47 -22.63 40.12 -14.79
C ARG A 47 -21.69 39.77 -13.63
N PRO A 48 -21.40 38.48 -13.41
CA PRO A 48 -20.42 38.10 -12.43
C PRO A 48 -19.00 38.47 -12.85
N MET A 49 -18.15 38.75 -11.88
CA MET A 49 -16.73 39.06 -12.09
C MET A 49 -15.88 37.83 -11.87
N LEU A 50 -14.73 37.72 -12.53
CA LEU A 50 -13.74 36.65 -12.32
C LEU A 50 -12.80 37.04 -11.16
N GLY A 51 -12.98 36.39 -10.01
CA GLY A 51 -12.07 36.47 -8.86
C GLY A 51 -11.93 37.89 -8.26
N ALA A 52 -10.98 38.02 -7.33
CA ALA A 52 -10.72 39.28 -6.61
C ALA A 52 -10.01 40.36 -7.41
N ASP A 53 -9.60 40.08 -8.66
CA ASP A 53 -8.79 41.01 -9.48
C ASP A 53 -9.59 42.02 -10.31
N TRP A 54 -10.90 42.16 -10.07
CA TRP A 54 -11.77 43.16 -10.67
C TRP A 54 -11.85 43.16 -12.21
N VAL A 55 -11.58 41.99 -12.82
CA VAL A 55 -11.65 41.85 -14.29
C VAL A 55 -13.08 41.43 -14.67
N GLU A 56 -13.75 42.26 -15.46
CA GLU A 56 -15.03 41.91 -16.09
C GLU A 56 -14.78 40.74 -17.07
N VAL A 57 -15.65 39.73 -17.01
CA VAL A 57 -15.58 38.57 -17.90
C VAL A 57 -15.98 38.97 -19.30
N ASP A 58 -15.21 38.54 -20.30
CA ASP A 58 -15.54 38.67 -21.72
C ASP A 58 -16.98 38.16 -22.01
N ASP A 59 -17.59 38.73 -23.06
CA ASP A 59 -18.97 38.69 -23.54
C ASP A 59 -19.76 37.37 -23.49
N ALA A 60 -19.27 36.30 -22.87
CA ALA A 60 -19.82 34.96 -22.87
C ALA A 60 -20.79 34.66 -21.70
N GLU A 61 -20.82 35.41 -20.60
CA GLU A 61 -21.74 35.18 -19.50
C GLU A 61 -22.95 36.12 -19.54
N GLU A 62 -24.14 35.49 -19.45
CA GLU A 62 -25.42 36.21 -19.37
C GLU A 62 -25.51 37.00 -18.06
N ALA A 63 -26.05 38.20 -18.12
CA ALA A 63 -26.37 38.99 -16.94
C ALA A 63 -27.46 38.31 -16.11
N LEU A 64 -27.22 38.14 -14.83
CA LEU A 64 -28.07 37.41 -13.87
C LEU A 64 -28.92 38.35 -13.05
N ASP A 65 -30.12 37.93 -12.70
CA ASP A 65 -30.88 38.52 -11.59
C ASP A 65 -30.25 38.07 -10.29
N VAL A 66 -29.65 38.99 -9.58
CA VAL A 66 -28.87 38.72 -8.37
C VAL A 66 -29.71 38.85 -7.09
N ASN A 67 -30.98 39.30 -7.23
CA ASN A 67 -31.85 39.44 -6.04
C ASN A 67 -32.16 38.09 -5.42
N GLY A 68 -32.00 38.03 -4.10
CA GLY A 68 -32.19 36.78 -3.34
C GLY A 68 -30.97 35.89 -3.28
N LEU A 69 -29.89 36.15 -4.10
CA LEU A 69 -28.66 35.39 -3.96
C LEU A 69 -28.01 35.66 -2.62
N ALA A 70 -27.53 34.59 -1.98
CA ALA A 70 -26.77 34.66 -0.76
C ALA A 70 -25.31 34.26 -0.99
N GLY A 71 -24.42 34.73 -0.15
CA GLY A 71 -22.99 34.52 -0.24
C GLY A 71 -22.23 35.00 0.97
N ILE A 72 -20.93 35.15 0.81
CA ILE A 72 -20.04 35.73 1.84
C ILE A 72 -19.49 37.07 1.36
N CYS A 73 -19.45 38.04 2.25
CA CYS A 73 -18.81 39.30 1.98
C CYS A 73 -17.29 39.16 2.19
N MET A 74 -16.51 39.19 1.13
CA MET A 74 -15.08 38.95 1.17
C MET A 74 -14.25 40.19 1.49
N SER A 75 -14.64 41.36 0.99
CA SER A 75 -13.95 42.61 1.24
C SER A 75 -14.86 43.81 1.02
N TYR A 76 -14.40 44.96 1.43
CA TYR A 76 -15.04 46.28 1.19
C TYR A 76 -14.07 47.22 0.54
N ASP A 77 -14.47 47.85 -0.54
CA ASP A 77 -13.69 48.89 -1.23
C ASP A 77 -14.11 50.28 -0.71
N ASP A 78 -13.21 50.93 0.03
CA ASP A 78 -13.42 52.24 0.65
C ASP A 78 -13.49 53.38 -0.39
N VAL A 79 -12.95 53.19 -1.57
CA VAL A 79 -12.92 54.19 -2.66
C VAL A 79 -14.24 54.18 -3.43
N GLU A 80 -14.63 52.97 -3.86
CA GLU A 80 -15.89 52.79 -4.62
C GLU A 80 -17.12 52.64 -3.73
N LYS A 81 -16.94 52.44 -2.40
CA LYS A 81 -17.99 52.19 -1.41
C LYS A 81 -18.83 50.97 -1.76
N LYS A 82 -18.19 49.88 -2.18
CA LYS A 82 -18.81 48.64 -2.59
C LYS A 82 -18.31 47.46 -1.78
N TYR A 83 -19.20 46.51 -1.49
CA TYR A 83 -18.86 45.18 -0.96
C TYR A 83 -18.56 44.21 -2.10
N MET A 84 -17.51 43.43 -1.95
CA MET A 84 -17.20 42.29 -2.81
C MET A 84 -17.86 41.04 -2.21
N ILE A 85 -18.76 40.46 -2.94
CA ILE A 85 -19.57 39.33 -2.47
C ILE A 85 -19.27 38.13 -3.37
N GLN A 86 -18.88 37.03 -2.77
CA GLN A 86 -18.83 35.74 -3.42
C GLN A 86 -20.14 35.01 -3.13
N THR A 87 -20.99 34.85 -4.14
CA THR A 87 -22.28 34.17 -4.00
C THR A 87 -22.12 32.66 -4.08
N PHE A 88 -23.01 31.91 -3.45
CA PHE A 88 -22.99 30.45 -3.50
C PHE A 88 -23.24 29.86 -4.90
N GLU A 89 -24.00 30.60 -5.73
CA GLU A 89 -24.49 30.08 -7.02
C GLU A 89 -23.87 30.75 -8.24
N GLY A 90 -23.22 31.89 -8.10
CA GLY A 90 -23.04 32.72 -9.28
C GLY A 90 -21.78 33.55 -9.43
N GLY A 91 -20.78 33.41 -8.64
CA GLY A 91 -19.56 34.16 -8.81
C GLY A 91 -19.45 35.41 -7.95
N TRP A 92 -18.62 36.36 -8.37
CA TRP A 92 -18.28 37.54 -7.58
C TRP A 92 -19.06 38.77 -8.04
N PHE A 93 -19.56 39.58 -7.10
CA PHE A 93 -20.27 40.82 -7.39
C PHE A 93 -19.80 41.94 -6.49
N ALA A 94 -19.62 43.14 -7.10
CA ALA A 94 -19.27 44.34 -6.37
C ALA A 94 -20.53 45.25 -6.23
N LEU A 95 -21.06 45.34 -5.01
CA LEU A 95 -22.33 46.02 -4.77
C LEU A 95 -22.24 47.07 -3.68
N PRO A 96 -22.90 48.22 -3.83
CA PRO A 96 -23.09 49.21 -2.77
C PRO A 96 -23.79 48.66 -1.56
N SER A 97 -23.53 49.19 -0.38
CA SER A 97 -24.03 48.75 0.92
C SER A 97 -25.55 48.67 1.02
N ASN A 98 -26.29 49.51 0.28
CA ASN A 98 -27.73 49.55 0.29
C ASN A 98 -28.41 48.31 -0.35
N TYR A 99 -27.66 47.52 -1.12
CA TYR A 99 -28.13 46.27 -1.74
C TYR A 99 -27.70 45.03 -1.00
N VAL A 100 -26.97 45.14 0.11
CA VAL A 100 -26.36 44.02 0.84
C VAL A 100 -26.96 43.99 2.26
N LYS A 101 -27.55 42.87 2.61
CA LYS A 101 -28.11 42.60 3.93
C LYS A 101 -27.45 41.41 4.59
N GLU A 102 -27.35 41.42 5.90
CA GLU A 102 -26.90 40.25 6.65
C GLU A 102 -27.85 39.06 6.41
N TYR A 103 -27.29 37.88 6.16
CA TYR A 103 -28.03 36.67 5.88
C TYR A 103 -27.84 35.64 7.01
N ALA A 104 -28.94 35.21 7.60
CA ALA A 104 -28.99 34.10 8.52
C ALA A 104 -29.57 32.87 7.78
N PRO A 105 -28.78 31.78 7.58
CA PRO A 105 -29.27 30.61 6.89
C PRO A 105 -30.41 29.99 7.68
N ALA A 106 -31.44 29.57 6.96
CA ALA A 106 -32.54 28.75 7.53
C ALA A 106 -31.96 27.36 7.96
N PRO A 107 -32.69 26.62 8.78
CA PRO A 107 -32.37 25.21 9.02
C PRO A 107 -32.29 24.40 7.70
N ALA A 108 -31.46 23.35 7.67
CA ALA A 108 -31.29 22.50 6.49
C ALA A 108 -32.62 21.91 5.99
N GLU A 109 -33.53 21.60 6.90
CA GLU A 109 -34.88 21.07 6.64
C GLU A 109 -35.79 22.07 5.95
N GLU A 110 -35.48 23.35 6.05
CA GLU A 110 -36.19 24.48 5.41
C GLU A 110 -35.41 24.98 4.16
N GLY A 111 -34.36 24.21 3.71
CA GLY A 111 -33.58 24.53 2.53
C GLY A 111 -32.37 25.44 2.82
N GLY A 112 -31.98 25.62 4.07
CA GLY A 112 -30.70 26.21 4.48
C GLY A 112 -29.58 25.18 4.55
N PHE A 113 -28.59 25.43 5.41
CA PHE A 113 -27.43 24.54 5.56
C PHE A 113 -26.89 24.53 7.01
N ASP A 114 -26.17 23.44 7.35
CA ASP A 114 -25.58 23.24 8.66
C ASP A 114 -24.13 23.75 8.71
N ALA A 115 -23.38 23.63 7.60
CA ALA A 115 -21.99 24.02 7.49
C ALA A 115 -21.74 24.76 6.17
N LEU A 116 -20.78 25.67 6.18
CA LEU A 116 -20.31 26.38 4.99
C LEU A 116 -18.94 25.84 4.60
N TRP A 117 -18.73 25.60 3.32
CA TRP A 117 -17.43 25.23 2.78
C TRP A 117 -16.37 26.30 3.13
N PRO A 118 -15.19 25.92 3.61
CA PRO A 118 -14.21 26.91 4.03
C PRO A 118 -13.60 27.67 2.86
N VAL A 119 -13.48 28.97 3.04
CA VAL A 119 -12.86 29.89 2.08
C VAL A 119 -11.41 30.21 2.42
N ASP A 120 -10.97 29.88 3.66
CA ASP A 120 -9.61 30.07 4.16
C ASP A 120 -9.28 29.03 5.26
N GLU A 121 -8.01 29.01 5.69
CA GLU A 121 -7.53 28.07 6.71
C GLU A 121 -8.21 28.25 8.08
N MET A 122 -8.58 29.47 8.45
CA MET A 122 -9.25 29.75 9.73
C MET A 122 -10.70 29.25 9.75
N SER A 123 -11.41 29.35 8.65
CA SER A 123 -12.78 28.84 8.51
C SER A 123 -12.83 27.30 8.42
N GLY A 124 -11.72 26.65 8.06
CA GLY A 124 -11.62 25.20 7.99
C GLY A 124 -11.92 24.50 9.30
N GLN A 125 -11.43 25.01 10.43
CA GLN A 125 -11.71 24.41 11.75
C GLN A 125 -13.18 24.56 12.16
N VAL A 126 -13.78 25.69 11.83
CA VAL A 126 -15.19 25.93 12.09
C VAL A 126 -16.06 25.00 11.24
N PHE A 127 -15.68 24.80 10.00
CA PHE A 127 -16.31 23.86 9.08
C PHE A 127 -16.29 22.42 9.64
N HIS A 128 -15.11 21.91 10.02
CA HIS A 128 -14.98 20.56 10.58
C HIS A 128 -15.83 20.36 11.83
N ASN A 129 -15.84 21.33 12.75
CA ASN A 129 -16.62 21.27 13.97
C ASN A 129 -18.14 21.27 13.70
N ARG A 130 -18.61 22.08 12.77
CA ARG A 130 -20.04 22.15 12.41
C ARG A 130 -20.49 20.88 11.69
N LEU A 131 -19.72 20.44 10.69
CA LEU A 131 -19.99 19.21 9.97
C LEU A 131 -20.12 18.01 10.91
N TYR A 132 -19.13 17.86 11.81
CA TYR A 132 -19.14 16.78 12.79
C TYR A 132 -20.28 16.88 13.80
N SER A 133 -20.54 18.05 14.36
CA SER A 133 -21.61 18.26 15.34
C SER A 133 -22.98 17.94 14.74
N SER A 134 -23.22 18.32 13.50
CA SER A 134 -24.45 18.02 12.77
C SER A 134 -24.60 16.52 12.51
N LEU A 135 -23.55 15.84 12.00
CA LEU A 135 -23.55 14.39 11.80
C LEU A 135 -23.76 13.61 13.10
N LYS A 136 -23.22 14.11 14.22
CA LYS A 136 -23.38 13.48 15.53
C LYS A 136 -24.78 13.65 16.09
N SER A 137 -25.37 14.84 16.00
CA SER A 137 -26.64 15.18 16.60
C SER A 137 -27.83 14.75 15.74
N LYS A 138 -27.78 15.01 14.44
CA LYS A 138 -28.87 14.78 13.50
C LYS A 138 -28.72 13.49 12.67
N GLY A 139 -27.49 12.97 12.51
CA GLY A 139 -27.17 11.86 11.60
C GLY A 139 -26.91 12.30 10.16
N TYR A 140 -27.05 13.58 9.86
CA TYR A 140 -26.76 14.17 8.55
C TYR A 140 -26.22 15.61 8.72
N SER A 141 -25.63 16.15 7.65
CA SER A 141 -25.21 17.53 7.53
C SER A 141 -25.38 18.02 6.10
N VAL A 142 -25.92 19.22 5.93
CA VAL A 142 -25.96 19.91 4.65
C VAL A 142 -24.86 20.95 4.62
N VAL A 143 -23.94 20.80 3.65
CA VAL A 143 -22.82 21.70 3.43
C VAL A 143 -23.14 22.59 2.24
N GLN A 144 -23.05 23.91 2.42
CA GLN A 144 -23.15 24.85 1.32
C GLN A 144 -21.77 25.02 0.68
N MET A 145 -21.69 24.68 -0.60
CA MET A 145 -20.50 24.83 -1.43
C MET A 145 -20.56 26.13 -2.23
N PHE A 146 -19.41 26.55 -2.77
CA PHE A 146 -19.32 27.65 -3.73
C PHE A 146 -19.22 27.09 -5.14
N THR A 147 -20.19 27.36 -5.99
CA THR A 147 -20.21 26.87 -7.39
C THR A 147 -20.44 28.04 -8.33
N THR A 148 -19.93 27.96 -9.54
CA THR A 148 -20.19 28.95 -10.59
C THR A 148 -21.19 28.41 -11.60
N LEU A 149 -21.96 29.29 -12.23
CA LEU A 149 -22.87 28.92 -13.31
C LEU A 149 -22.10 28.24 -14.46
N ARG A 150 -20.89 28.71 -14.73
CA ARG A 150 -19.99 28.13 -15.77
C ARG A 150 -19.62 26.70 -15.42
N SER A 151 -19.09 26.43 -14.21
CA SER A 151 -18.69 25.08 -13.78
C SER A 151 -19.89 24.12 -13.84
N ARG A 152 -21.06 24.54 -13.37
CA ARG A 152 -22.28 23.71 -13.41
C ARG A 152 -22.73 23.39 -14.83
N ARG A 153 -22.77 24.39 -15.73
CA ARG A 153 -23.15 24.16 -17.14
C ARG A 153 -22.15 23.23 -17.82
N GLN A 154 -20.85 23.45 -17.62
CA GLN A 154 -19.81 22.60 -18.16
C GLN A 154 -19.95 21.16 -17.65
N ALA A 155 -20.12 20.95 -16.34
CA ALA A 155 -20.36 19.63 -15.76
C ALA A 155 -21.61 18.95 -16.33
N ALA A 156 -22.70 19.70 -16.54
CA ALA A 156 -23.93 19.17 -17.13
C ALA A 156 -23.75 18.77 -18.62
N GLU A 157 -22.94 19.50 -19.37
CA GLU A 157 -22.59 19.12 -20.75
C GLU A 157 -21.68 17.90 -20.79
N GLU A 158 -20.67 17.84 -19.93
CA GLU A 158 -19.75 16.70 -19.81
C GLU A 158 -20.50 15.42 -19.41
N ALA A 159 -21.41 15.51 -18.45
CA ALA A 159 -22.22 14.37 -18.00
C ALA A 159 -23.10 13.75 -19.12
N LYS A 160 -23.42 14.51 -20.16
CA LYS A 160 -24.20 14.05 -21.34
C LYS A 160 -23.35 13.35 -22.42
N ARG A 161 -22.02 13.33 -22.29
CA ARG A 161 -21.14 12.73 -23.30
C ARG A 161 -21.21 11.20 -23.31
N PRO A 162 -21.03 10.54 -24.48
CA PRO A 162 -21.10 9.09 -24.64
C PRO A 162 -20.02 8.30 -23.85
N LEU A 163 -18.95 8.96 -23.42
CA LEU A 163 -17.86 8.38 -22.63
C LEU A 163 -18.33 7.86 -21.28
N HIS A 164 -19.35 8.46 -20.72
CA HIS A 164 -20.01 7.97 -19.52
C HIS A 164 -20.95 6.84 -19.83
N GLN A 165 -20.46 5.80 -20.53
CA GLN A 165 -21.25 4.62 -20.84
C GLN A 165 -21.42 3.75 -19.60
N PHE A 166 -22.62 3.45 -19.35
CA PHE A 166 -23.22 2.82 -18.20
C PHE A 166 -22.69 1.41 -17.94
N LYS A 167 -22.10 1.15 -16.78
CA LYS A 167 -22.28 -0.17 -16.18
C LYS A 167 -23.75 -0.29 -15.79
N LYS A 168 -24.44 -1.30 -16.33
CA LYS A 168 -25.81 -1.60 -15.96
C LYS A 168 -25.85 -1.94 -14.48
N PHE A 169 -26.62 -1.17 -13.72
CA PHE A 169 -26.99 -1.54 -12.36
C PHE A 169 -28.30 -2.30 -12.40
N TYR A 170 -28.41 -3.30 -11.58
CA TYR A 170 -29.48 -4.25 -11.56
C TYR A 170 -30.61 -3.78 -10.66
N ALA A 171 -31.88 -4.08 -11.04
CA ALA A 171 -33.08 -3.55 -10.39
C ALA A 171 -33.16 -3.82 -8.88
N GLU A 172 -32.64 -4.97 -8.41
CA GLU A 172 -32.61 -5.31 -6.97
C GLU A 172 -31.55 -4.51 -6.20
N ASP A 173 -30.46 -4.11 -6.84
CA ASP A 173 -29.43 -3.26 -6.28
C ASP A 173 -29.84 -1.79 -6.26
N GLU A 174 -30.65 -1.36 -7.22
CA GLU A 174 -31.01 0.04 -7.39
C GLU A 174 -31.70 0.62 -6.15
N SER A 175 -32.60 -0.13 -5.53
CA SER A 175 -33.33 0.34 -4.34
C SER A 175 -32.43 0.58 -3.12
N ILE A 176 -31.31 -0.09 -3.04
CA ILE A 176 -30.36 0.01 -1.93
C ILE A 176 -29.34 1.12 -2.18
N LYS A 177 -28.82 1.20 -3.40
CA LYS A 177 -27.79 2.18 -3.79
C LYS A 177 -28.41 3.55 -4.07
N LEU A 178 -29.57 3.56 -4.73
CA LEU A 178 -30.22 4.76 -5.23
C LEU A 178 -31.27 5.32 -4.29
N GLY A 179 -31.62 4.60 -3.22
CA GLY A 179 -32.69 4.94 -2.33
C GLY A 179 -34.06 4.44 -2.81
N LYS A 180 -35.06 4.59 -1.97
CA LYS A 180 -36.43 4.19 -2.30
C LYS A 180 -37.06 5.17 -3.28
N ASP A 181 -37.92 4.69 -4.15
CA ASP A 181 -38.74 5.52 -5.08
C ASP A 181 -37.87 6.44 -5.98
N ASN A 182 -36.87 5.89 -6.57
CA ASN A 182 -35.85 6.62 -7.28
C ASN A 182 -36.31 7.11 -8.66
N THR A 183 -36.05 8.37 -8.97
CA THR A 183 -36.32 9.00 -10.27
C THR A 183 -35.06 9.29 -11.07
N THR A 184 -33.91 8.87 -10.59
CA THR A 184 -32.59 9.07 -11.22
C THR A 184 -31.87 7.76 -11.40
N ARG A 185 -30.99 7.71 -12.38
CA ARG A 185 -30.03 6.61 -12.59
C ARG A 185 -28.66 7.05 -12.12
N VAL A 186 -27.85 6.08 -11.77
CA VAL A 186 -26.46 6.31 -11.30
C VAL A 186 -25.47 5.69 -12.28
N ILE A 187 -24.41 6.41 -12.56
CA ILE A 187 -23.35 6.03 -13.48
C ILE A 187 -22.03 6.26 -12.78
N GLU A 188 -21.13 5.28 -12.84
CA GLU A 188 -19.77 5.46 -12.36
C GLU A 188 -19.06 6.53 -13.18
N LEU A 189 -18.45 7.51 -12.51
CA LEU A 189 -17.63 8.53 -13.16
C LEU A 189 -16.37 7.83 -13.66
N GLN A 190 -16.23 7.68 -14.96
CA GLN A 190 -15.02 7.14 -15.54
C GLN A 190 -13.99 8.26 -15.64
N THR A 191 -12.90 8.13 -14.89
CA THR A 191 -11.69 8.93 -15.16
C THR A 191 -11.06 8.41 -16.45
N PRO A 192 -10.65 9.29 -17.39
CA PRO A 192 -9.94 8.87 -18.58
C PRO A 192 -8.70 8.08 -18.21
N ASP A 193 -8.48 6.91 -18.82
CA ASP A 193 -7.20 6.21 -18.70
C ASP A 193 -6.08 7.16 -19.11
N GLU A 194 -5.08 7.35 -18.26
CA GLU A 194 -3.94 8.26 -18.50
C GLU A 194 -3.16 7.91 -19.77
N ASP A 195 -3.36 6.71 -20.32
CA ASP A 195 -2.65 6.18 -21.50
C ASP A 195 -3.27 6.54 -22.85
N LEU A 196 -4.48 7.09 -22.89
CA LEU A 196 -5.08 7.54 -24.15
C LEU A 196 -4.61 8.98 -24.47
N GLN A 197 -3.61 9.09 -25.31
CA GLN A 197 -3.05 10.38 -25.79
C GLN A 197 -4.10 11.34 -26.40
N GLU A 198 -5.28 10.86 -26.76
CA GLU A 198 -6.39 11.68 -27.26
C GLU A 198 -7.02 12.55 -26.16
N PHE A 199 -6.85 12.22 -24.89
CA PHE A 199 -7.45 12.95 -23.76
C PHE A 199 -6.59 14.06 -23.17
N LYS A 200 -5.31 14.17 -23.54
CA LYS A 200 -4.41 15.24 -23.03
C LYS A 200 -4.83 16.65 -23.44
N ASN A 201 -5.79 16.79 -24.35
CA ASN A 201 -6.31 18.07 -24.81
C ASN A 201 -7.81 18.26 -24.54
N SER A 202 -8.46 17.39 -23.79
CA SER A 202 -9.87 17.56 -23.44
C SER A 202 -10.01 18.37 -22.17
N GLU A 203 -10.68 19.48 -22.29
CA GLU A 203 -11.08 20.40 -21.24
C GLU A 203 -12.20 19.77 -20.37
N ASN A 204 -11.94 18.66 -19.68
CA ASN A 204 -12.86 18.06 -18.70
C ASN A 204 -12.67 18.77 -17.35
N MET A 205 -12.92 20.06 -17.27
CA MET A 205 -12.70 20.82 -16.04
C MET A 205 -13.92 20.86 -15.12
N GLY A 206 -15.12 20.65 -15.63
CA GLY A 206 -16.34 20.81 -14.87
C GLY A 206 -16.60 19.67 -13.87
N LEU A 207 -16.68 18.43 -14.32
CA LEU A 207 -16.90 17.26 -13.44
C LEU A 207 -15.72 17.03 -12.49
N ASP A 208 -14.49 17.27 -12.92
CA ASP A 208 -13.29 17.11 -12.09
C ASP A 208 -13.24 18.10 -10.92
N GLU A 209 -13.78 19.31 -11.08
CA GLU A 209 -13.89 20.29 -10.02
C GLU A 209 -14.79 19.76 -8.89
N PHE A 210 -15.97 19.27 -9.21
CA PHE A 210 -16.92 18.74 -8.24
C PHE A 210 -16.41 17.41 -7.61
N ASN A 211 -15.71 16.60 -8.37
CA ASN A 211 -15.09 15.38 -7.84
C ASN A 211 -13.98 15.70 -6.84
N ARG A 212 -13.18 16.72 -7.09
CA ARG A 212 -12.17 17.22 -6.13
C ARG A 212 -12.79 17.74 -4.85
N ASP A 213 -13.88 18.49 -4.93
CA ASP A 213 -14.60 18.96 -3.75
C ASP A 213 -15.09 17.80 -2.89
N MET A 214 -15.67 16.76 -3.49
CA MET A 214 -16.07 15.54 -2.79
C MET A 214 -14.89 14.82 -2.17
N ALA A 215 -13.76 14.75 -2.86
CA ALA A 215 -12.53 14.14 -2.34
C ALA A 215 -11.99 14.92 -1.13
N TYR A 216 -12.02 16.25 -1.15
CA TYR A 216 -11.63 17.08 0.01
C TYR A 216 -12.54 16.88 1.21
N VAL A 217 -13.86 16.78 1.02
CA VAL A 217 -14.79 16.50 2.13
C VAL A 217 -14.55 15.08 2.67
N SER A 218 -14.28 14.11 1.80
CA SER A 218 -13.93 12.75 2.20
C SER A 218 -12.68 12.72 3.06
N LEU A 219 -11.64 13.48 2.66
CA LEU A 219 -10.39 13.61 3.40
C LEU A 219 -10.63 14.25 4.78
N ALA A 220 -11.36 15.36 4.82
CA ALA A 220 -11.71 16.06 6.06
C ALA A 220 -12.46 15.15 7.04
N LEU A 221 -13.42 14.37 6.56
CA LEU A 221 -14.15 13.39 7.36
C LEU A 221 -13.25 12.22 7.81
N SER A 222 -12.30 11.80 6.99
CA SER A 222 -11.34 10.74 7.32
C SER A 222 -10.36 11.16 8.41
N GLU A 223 -9.86 12.39 8.36
CA GLU A 223 -8.97 12.95 9.40
C GLU A 223 -9.68 13.03 10.76
N VAL A 224 -10.92 13.49 10.76
CA VAL A 224 -11.74 13.60 11.97
C VAL A 224 -12.22 12.24 12.47
N SER A 225 -12.30 11.24 11.61
CA SER A 225 -12.89 9.93 11.91
C SER A 225 -12.24 9.20 13.08
N ARG A 226 -10.89 9.31 13.21
CA ARG A 226 -10.14 8.68 14.29
C ARG A 226 -10.51 9.22 15.69
N HIS A 227 -10.93 10.46 15.75
CA HIS A 227 -11.31 11.14 17.01
C HIS A 227 -12.82 11.06 17.30
N THR A 228 -13.61 10.69 16.32
CA THR A 228 -15.09 10.79 16.36
C THR A 228 -15.81 9.44 16.35
N GLY A 229 -15.05 8.33 16.20
CA GLY A 229 -15.60 6.98 16.14
C GLY A 229 -16.34 6.66 14.82
N LEU A 230 -16.14 7.46 13.77
CA LEU A 230 -16.70 7.18 12.43
C LEU A 230 -15.97 6.05 11.72
N ASN A 231 -14.68 5.78 12.07
CA ASN A 231 -13.85 4.70 11.55
C ASN A 231 -13.86 4.61 10.01
N ILE A 232 -13.64 5.74 9.34
CA ILE A 232 -13.62 5.78 7.88
C ILE A 232 -12.29 5.18 7.40
N TRP A 233 -12.38 4.20 6.51
CA TRP A 233 -11.24 3.50 5.92
C TRP A 233 -10.94 3.95 4.49
N GLY A 234 -11.96 4.31 3.72
CA GLY A 234 -11.85 4.76 2.35
C GLY A 234 -13.16 5.27 1.79
N CYS A 235 -13.18 5.64 0.54
CA CYS A 235 -14.39 6.03 -0.19
C CYS A 235 -14.54 5.17 -1.46
N THR A 236 -15.77 5.06 -1.94
CA THR A 236 -16.03 4.49 -3.25
C THR A 236 -15.66 5.50 -4.34
N ASP A 237 -15.53 5.03 -5.56
CA ASP A 237 -15.50 5.90 -6.72
C ASP A 237 -16.72 6.81 -6.75
N THR A 238 -16.61 7.97 -7.38
CA THR A 238 -17.68 8.92 -7.52
C THR A 238 -18.63 8.51 -8.63
N TRP A 239 -19.90 8.63 -8.39
CA TRP A 239 -20.97 8.27 -9.30
C TRP A 239 -21.80 9.48 -9.68
N LEU A 240 -22.19 9.56 -10.95
CA LEU A 240 -23.09 10.60 -11.46
C LEU A 240 -24.54 10.15 -11.31
N ARG A 241 -25.41 11.04 -10.82
CA ARG A 241 -26.85 10.89 -10.82
C ARG A 241 -27.48 11.77 -11.91
N LEU A 242 -28.17 11.14 -12.81
CA LEU A 242 -28.82 11.79 -13.95
C LEU A 242 -30.35 11.48 -13.98
N PRO A 243 -31.18 12.36 -14.55
CA PRO A 243 -32.61 12.09 -14.76
C PRO A 243 -32.80 10.79 -15.54
N TYR A 244 -33.90 10.12 -15.25
CA TYR A 244 -34.23 8.82 -15.81
C TYR A 244 -35.22 8.93 -16.98
N PRO A 245 -34.78 8.92 -18.22
CA PRO A 245 -35.69 8.63 -19.32
C PRO A 245 -35.80 7.12 -19.47
N SER A 246 -37.01 6.59 -19.54
CA SER A 246 -37.42 5.18 -19.63
C SER A 246 -36.32 4.20 -20.08
N LEU A 247 -35.91 3.31 -19.18
CA LEU A 247 -34.84 2.32 -19.44
C LEU A 247 -35.36 1.16 -20.30
N PRO A 248 -34.53 0.59 -21.17
CA PRO A 248 -34.73 -0.79 -21.60
C PRO A 248 -34.47 -1.75 -20.41
N ASP A 249 -35.18 -2.86 -20.37
CA ASP A 249 -35.10 -3.89 -19.34
C ASP A 249 -33.65 -4.18 -18.96
N SER A 250 -33.32 -4.02 -17.69
CA SER A 250 -31.99 -4.33 -17.12
C SER A 250 -31.92 -5.82 -16.84
N GLU A 251 -30.83 -6.46 -17.28
CA GLU A 251 -30.53 -7.83 -16.87
C GLU A 251 -29.99 -7.84 -15.43
N PRO A 252 -30.37 -8.81 -14.58
CA PRO A 252 -29.86 -8.93 -13.22
C PRO A 252 -28.34 -9.18 -13.18
N PRO A 253 -27.62 -8.87 -12.07
CA PRO A 253 -26.18 -9.17 -11.93
C PRO A 253 -25.98 -10.64 -12.21
N SER A 254 -24.98 -10.90 -13.03
CA SER A 254 -24.49 -12.26 -13.11
C SER A 254 -23.87 -12.59 -11.74
N MET A 255 -24.59 -13.43 -10.98
CA MET A 255 -24.02 -14.05 -9.76
C MET A 255 -22.80 -14.92 -10.09
N ASP A 256 -22.46 -15.02 -11.37
CA ASP A 256 -21.33 -15.76 -11.90
C ASP A 256 -20.04 -14.91 -11.95
N ASP A 257 -20.10 -13.59 -11.69
CA ASP A 257 -18.91 -12.79 -11.51
C ASP A 257 -18.63 -12.57 -9.99
N PRO A 258 -17.65 -13.33 -9.42
CA PRO A 258 -17.35 -13.26 -8.00
C PRO A 258 -16.82 -11.90 -7.55
N GLU A 259 -16.29 -11.09 -8.46
CA GLU A 259 -15.66 -9.80 -8.13
C GLU A 259 -16.72 -8.70 -7.99
N ASP A 260 -17.67 -8.63 -8.88
CA ASP A 260 -18.80 -7.71 -8.80
C ASP A 260 -19.63 -8.00 -7.54
N TYR A 261 -19.82 -9.28 -7.21
CA TYR A 261 -20.54 -9.68 -6.00
C TYR A 261 -19.78 -9.35 -4.70
N LYS A 262 -18.45 -9.52 -4.70
CA LYS A 262 -17.59 -9.14 -3.57
C LYS A 262 -17.63 -7.64 -3.32
N GLN A 263 -17.46 -6.83 -4.36
CA GLN A 263 -17.54 -5.37 -4.26
C GLN A 263 -18.91 -4.93 -3.73
N PHE A 264 -19.98 -5.55 -4.21
CA PHE A 264 -21.32 -5.29 -3.73
C PHE A 264 -21.49 -5.64 -2.25
N LEU A 265 -21.03 -6.83 -1.82
CA LEU A 265 -21.09 -7.22 -0.41
C LEU A 265 -20.25 -6.31 0.48
N MET A 266 -19.04 -5.94 0.05
CA MET A 266 -18.19 -4.99 0.79
C MET A 266 -18.89 -3.65 0.95
N TRP A 267 -19.49 -3.12 -0.11
CA TRP A 267 -20.24 -1.89 -0.05
C TRP A 267 -21.45 -2.01 0.87
N MET A 268 -22.24 -3.09 0.76
CA MET A 268 -23.43 -3.34 1.59
C MET A 268 -23.13 -3.38 3.08
N THR A 269 -22.01 -4.01 3.45
CA THR A 269 -21.65 -4.28 4.85
C THR A 269 -20.88 -3.14 5.51
N ASN A 270 -20.13 -2.36 4.73
CA ASN A 270 -19.16 -1.41 5.27
C ASN A 270 -19.49 0.06 5.00
N ARG A 271 -20.59 0.37 4.29
CA ARG A 271 -21.01 1.75 4.05
C ARG A 271 -21.35 2.43 5.38
N ASN A 272 -20.76 3.59 5.59
CA ASN A 272 -20.97 4.39 6.81
C ASN A 272 -21.69 5.69 6.49
N LEU A 273 -21.08 6.53 5.67
CA LEU A 273 -21.65 7.80 5.25
C LEU A 273 -21.91 7.77 3.75
N CYS A 274 -23.01 8.37 3.34
CA CYS A 274 -23.28 8.68 1.95
C CYS A 274 -23.15 10.18 1.74
N MET A 275 -22.55 10.57 0.63
CA MET A 275 -22.42 11.95 0.19
C MET A 275 -23.15 12.12 -1.13
N ILE A 276 -24.03 13.14 -1.22
CA ILE A 276 -24.71 13.54 -2.46
C ILE A 276 -24.44 15.02 -2.70
N TYR A 277 -23.71 15.34 -3.74
CA TYR A 277 -23.44 16.70 -4.17
C TYR A 277 -24.41 17.11 -5.27
N VAL A 278 -25.34 18.00 -4.98
CA VAL A 278 -26.36 18.50 -5.90
C VAL A 278 -25.75 19.61 -6.76
N ILE A 279 -25.40 19.28 -8.00
CA ILE A 279 -24.76 20.22 -8.94
C ILE A 279 -25.83 21.07 -9.64
N GLU A 280 -26.85 20.41 -10.21
CA GLU A 280 -27.95 21.09 -10.93
C GLU A 280 -29.28 20.46 -10.55
N THR A 281 -30.31 21.30 -10.33
CA THR A 281 -31.68 20.88 -10.03
C THR A 281 -32.65 22.08 -10.14
N GLU A 282 -33.91 21.83 -10.50
CA GLU A 282 -35.00 22.81 -10.42
C GLU A 282 -35.73 22.77 -9.08
N GLY A 283 -35.37 21.80 -8.21
CA GLY A 283 -35.98 21.56 -6.92
C GLY A 283 -35.98 20.07 -6.57
N GLY A 284 -36.93 19.69 -5.71
CA GLY A 284 -37.10 18.32 -5.24
C GLY A 284 -36.70 18.11 -3.79
N GLU A 285 -36.67 16.85 -3.35
CA GLU A 285 -36.38 16.53 -1.95
C GLU A 285 -35.52 15.27 -1.79
N LEU A 286 -34.67 15.28 -0.76
CA LEU A 286 -34.05 14.09 -0.19
C LEU A 286 -34.85 13.72 1.09
N SER A 287 -35.51 12.58 1.06
CA SER A 287 -36.22 12.04 2.23
C SER A 287 -35.39 10.94 2.90
N MET A 288 -35.20 11.00 4.21
CA MET A 288 -34.46 10.01 4.99
C MET A 288 -35.39 9.22 5.91
N PHE A 289 -35.11 7.91 6.01
CA PHE A 289 -35.94 6.95 6.78
C PHE A 289 -35.02 6.19 7.76
N PRO A 290 -35.52 5.83 8.99
CA PRO A 290 -34.77 4.98 9.87
C PRO A 290 -34.58 3.61 9.24
N ARG A 291 -33.37 3.11 9.27
CA ARG A 291 -33.06 1.72 8.89
C ARG A 291 -33.45 0.80 10.05
N LYS A 292 -34.18 -0.27 9.78
CA LYS A 292 -34.33 -1.35 10.76
C LYS A 292 -33.00 -2.03 10.93
N VAL A 293 -32.37 -1.87 12.08
CA VAL A 293 -31.20 -2.67 12.48
C VAL A 293 -31.77 -4.00 12.94
N ASP A 294 -31.64 -5.03 12.14
CA ASP A 294 -31.94 -6.38 12.60
C ASP A 294 -30.96 -6.74 13.71
N GLU A 295 -31.50 -7.14 14.84
CA GLU A 295 -30.73 -7.75 15.93
C GLU A 295 -30.04 -9.00 15.37
N GLU A 296 -28.71 -9.09 15.50
CA GLU A 296 -27.75 -10.15 15.14
C GLU A 296 -28.13 -11.11 13.98
N PRO A 297 -27.26 -11.33 13.00
CA PRO A 297 -27.50 -12.29 11.95
C PRO A 297 -27.36 -13.72 12.49
N THR A 298 -28.44 -14.24 13.01
CA THR A 298 -28.60 -15.70 13.15
C THR A 298 -28.95 -16.26 11.77
N ALA A 299 -28.07 -17.16 11.36
CA ALA A 299 -28.10 -17.99 10.18
C ALA A 299 -29.44 -18.11 9.41
N ALA A 300 -29.31 -18.03 8.08
CA ALA A 300 -30.27 -18.27 7.02
C ALA A 300 -30.97 -17.00 6.49
N ILE A 301 -30.40 -16.53 5.37
CA ILE A 301 -31.09 -15.63 4.47
C ILE A 301 -32.17 -16.45 3.74
N GLU A 302 -33.39 -16.46 4.26
CA GLU A 302 -34.55 -16.79 3.46
C GLU A 302 -35.04 -15.49 2.80
N LEU A 303 -34.78 -15.38 1.51
CA LEU A 303 -35.33 -14.33 0.63
C LEU A 303 -36.81 -14.60 0.40
N GLU A 304 -37.66 -14.10 1.29
CA GLU A 304 -39.06 -13.91 0.92
C GLU A 304 -39.35 -12.40 0.71
N PRO A 305 -39.98 -12.01 -0.40
CA PRO A 305 -40.42 -10.64 -0.62
C PRO A 305 -41.62 -10.35 0.29
N SER A 306 -41.37 -9.70 1.43
CA SER A 306 -42.51 -9.19 2.23
C SER A 306 -43.01 -7.90 1.63
N SER A 307 -44.05 -8.02 0.81
CA SER A 307 -45.00 -6.95 0.61
C SER A 307 -45.73 -6.66 1.94
N ASP A 308 -45.85 -5.36 2.24
CA ASP A 308 -46.77 -4.80 3.26
C ASP A 308 -46.35 -4.90 4.74
N SER A 309 -45.36 -4.09 5.10
CA SER A 309 -45.35 -3.46 6.42
C SER A 309 -45.59 -1.95 6.25
N PRO A 310 -46.45 -1.29 7.02
CA PRO A 310 -46.64 0.15 6.93
C PRO A 310 -45.32 0.82 7.25
N SER A 311 -44.71 1.42 6.24
CA SER A 311 -43.47 2.18 6.35
C SER A 311 -43.72 3.33 7.33
N ALA A 312 -42.91 3.42 8.38
CA ALA A 312 -42.78 4.66 9.12
C ALA A 312 -42.46 5.77 8.10
N GLY A 313 -43.16 6.88 8.16
CA GLY A 313 -42.90 8.02 7.27
C GLY A 313 -41.48 8.52 7.39
N PRO A 314 -40.99 9.37 6.47
CA PRO A 314 -39.67 9.92 6.53
C PRO A 314 -39.43 10.66 7.86
N ILE A 315 -38.28 10.45 8.49
CA ILE A 315 -37.90 11.18 9.70
C ILE A 315 -37.60 12.63 9.33
N THR A 316 -36.95 12.84 8.19
CA THR A 316 -36.48 14.14 7.75
C THR A 316 -36.61 14.28 6.26
N LYS A 317 -36.99 15.47 5.80
CA LYS A 317 -36.98 15.86 4.42
C LYS A 317 -36.07 17.07 4.23
N ILE A 318 -35.21 17.01 3.25
CA ILE A 318 -34.28 18.09 2.89
C ILE A 318 -34.62 18.56 1.48
N PRO A 319 -35.02 19.82 1.29
CA PRO A 319 -35.19 20.38 -0.04
C PRO A 319 -33.86 20.43 -0.79
N LEU A 320 -33.83 19.96 -2.03
CA LEU A 320 -32.62 19.96 -2.86
C LEU A 320 -32.37 21.36 -3.43
N ARG A 321 -31.14 21.83 -3.27
CA ARG A 321 -30.69 23.10 -3.82
C ARG A 321 -29.32 22.93 -4.49
N ARG A 322 -29.06 23.73 -5.51
CA ARG A 322 -27.80 23.78 -6.24
C ARG A 322 -26.64 24.13 -5.32
N GLY A 323 -25.52 23.47 -5.52
CA GLY A 323 -24.31 23.74 -4.73
C GLY A 323 -24.35 23.19 -3.30
N GLN A 324 -25.32 22.35 -2.96
CA GLN A 324 -25.35 21.68 -1.66
C GLN A 324 -24.75 20.27 -1.72
N LEU A 325 -23.84 19.99 -0.79
CA LEU A 325 -23.34 18.65 -0.51
C LEU A 325 -24.02 18.12 0.76
N ILE A 326 -24.78 17.04 0.60
CA ILE A 326 -25.52 16.40 1.69
C ILE A 326 -24.75 15.16 2.13
N VAL A 327 -24.34 15.12 3.40
CA VAL A 327 -23.64 14.00 4.01
C VAL A 327 -24.55 13.39 5.08
N PHE A 328 -24.77 12.08 5.04
CA PHE A 328 -25.62 11.41 6.03
C PHE A 328 -25.15 10.00 6.36
N LYS A 329 -25.54 9.52 7.56
CA LYS A 329 -25.20 8.18 8.06
C LYS A 329 -26.02 7.11 7.35
N ASN A 330 -25.43 6.46 6.37
CA ASN A 330 -26.08 5.44 5.57
C ASN A 330 -26.06 4.03 6.21
N ASP A 331 -25.35 3.89 7.32
CA ASP A 331 -25.45 2.70 8.19
C ASP A 331 -26.74 2.67 9.00
N ARG A 332 -27.40 3.83 9.22
CA ARG A 332 -28.61 4.01 10.03
C ARG A 332 -29.81 4.58 9.30
N LEU A 333 -29.57 5.22 8.15
CA LEU A 333 -30.59 5.90 7.37
C LEU A 333 -30.68 5.33 5.96
N ASP A 334 -31.87 4.88 5.59
CA ASP A 334 -32.23 4.70 4.19
C ASP A 334 -32.74 6.04 3.64
N TYR A 335 -32.75 6.21 2.33
CA TYR A 335 -33.09 7.47 1.73
C TYR A 335 -33.84 7.31 0.41
N SER A 336 -34.57 8.40 0.02
CA SER A 336 -35.18 8.57 -1.29
C SER A 336 -34.74 9.92 -1.84
N TYR A 337 -34.13 9.93 -3.04
CA TYR A 337 -33.65 11.13 -3.71
C TYR A 337 -34.53 11.41 -4.93
N ARG A 338 -35.28 12.49 -4.89
CA ARG A 338 -36.25 12.90 -5.91
C ARG A 338 -36.03 14.34 -6.35
N PRO A 339 -35.09 14.56 -7.32
CA PRO A 339 -34.91 15.88 -7.90
C PRO A 339 -36.04 16.22 -8.88
N GLU A 340 -36.20 17.51 -9.13
CA GLU A 340 -37.13 18.05 -10.13
C GLU A 340 -36.36 18.65 -11.30
N GLY A 341 -36.92 18.54 -12.51
CA GLY A 341 -36.36 19.08 -13.74
C GLY A 341 -35.10 18.39 -14.24
N ASP A 342 -34.33 19.10 -15.04
CA ASP A 342 -32.96 18.66 -15.43
C ASP A 342 -32.08 18.69 -14.20
N SER A 343 -31.60 17.51 -13.78
CA SER A 343 -30.84 17.36 -12.54
C SER A 343 -29.52 16.64 -12.79
N LEU A 344 -28.48 17.09 -12.09
CA LEU A 344 -27.18 16.45 -12.02
C LEU A 344 -26.72 16.44 -10.58
N ALA A 345 -26.30 15.29 -10.09
CA ALA A 345 -25.63 15.18 -8.81
C ALA A 345 -24.48 14.16 -8.88
N MET A 346 -23.53 14.30 -7.97
CA MET A 346 -22.50 13.30 -7.71
C MET A 346 -22.77 12.58 -6.40
N GLN A 347 -22.43 11.30 -6.34
CA GLN A 347 -22.62 10.47 -5.15
C GLN A 347 -21.41 9.61 -4.88
N SER A 348 -21.05 9.49 -3.60
CA SER A 348 -19.99 8.59 -3.13
C SER A 348 -20.32 8.11 -1.72
N TRP A 349 -19.73 6.99 -1.32
CA TRP A 349 -19.87 6.46 0.04
C TRP A 349 -18.54 6.37 0.74
N LEU A 350 -18.51 6.82 1.99
CA LEU A 350 -17.39 6.58 2.89
C LEU A 350 -17.61 5.25 3.61
N MET A 351 -16.60 4.41 3.55
CA MET A 351 -16.63 3.04 4.00
C MET A 351 -15.93 2.90 5.36
N THR A 352 -16.45 2.07 6.23
CA THR A 352 -15.70 1.62 7.41
C THR A 352 -14.69 0.57 7.02
N GLU A 353 -13.69 0.34 7.88
CA GLU A 353 -12.81 -0.81 7.75
C GLU A 353 -13.66 -2.09 7.64
N PRO A 354 -13.40 -2.94 6.64
CA PRO A 354 -14.14 -4.17 6.48
C PRO A 354 -14.05 -5.01 7.75
N LYS A 355 -15.18 -5.21 8.41
CA LYS A 355 -15.23 -6.21 9.48
C LYS A 355 -14.99 -7.56 8.81
N SER A 356 -13.93 -8.27 9.22
CA SER A 356 -13.65 -9.58 8.66
C SER A 356 -14.89 -10.46 8.80
N MET A 357 -15.58 -10.69 7.73
CA MET A 357 -16.45 -11.84 7.69
C MET A 357 -15.55 -13.07 7.68
N ARG A 358 -15.80 -14.01 8.57
CA ARG A 358 -15.24 -15.38 8.48
C ARG A 358 -15.85 -16.10 7.27
N ILE A 359 -15.81 -15.50 6.10
CA ILE A 359 -16.15 -16.14 4.81
C ILE A 359 -14.96 -16.99 4.33
N VAL A 360 -13.85 -16.99 5.05
CA VAL A 360 -12.62 -17.73 4.72
C VAL A 360 -12.85 -19.24 4.57
N GLU A 361 -13.93 -19.80 5.11
CA GLU A 361 -14.22 -21.24 4.95
C GLU A 361 -15.21 -21.58 3.83
N LEU A 362 -15.89 -20.61 3.23
CA LEU A 362 -16.95 -20.87 2.24
C LEU A 362 -16.67 -20.32 0.83
N VAL A 363 -15.75 -19.40 0.68
CA VAL A 363 -15.42 -18.84 -0.63
C VAL A 363 -13.98 -19.18 -0.95
N LYS A 364 -13.75 -19.90 -2.05
CA LYS A 364 -12.40 -19.99 -2.64
C LYS A 364 -11.85 -18.58 -2.73
N PRO A 365 -10.59 -18.34 -2.33
CA PRO A 365 -10.02 -17.00 -2.41
C PRO A 365 -10.25 -16.45 -3.82
N PRO A 366 -10.66 -15.18 -3.96
CA PRO A 366 -10.91 -14.59 -5.26
C PRO A 366 -9.66 -14.78 -6.11
N LYS A 367 -9.86 -15.20 -7.36
CA LYS A 367 -8.75 -15.31 -8.31
C LYS A 367 -8.10 -13.93 -8.37
N PRO A 368 -6.82 -13.78 -8.01
CA PRO A 368 -6.18 -12.49 -8.15
C PRO A 368 -6.29 -12.04 -9.60
N THR A 369 -6.72 -10.82 -9.81
CA THR A 369 -6.85 -10.20 -11.14
C THR A 369 -5.51 -10.10 -11.85
N LEU A 370 -4.41 -10.08 -11.08
CA LEU A 370 -3.05 -10.06 -11.60
C LEU A 370 -2.52 -11.48 -11.81
N PRO A 371 -1.68 -11.70 -12.83
CA PRO A 371 -1.00 -12.98 -13.02
C PRO A 371 -0.26 -13.42 -11.76
N ALA A 372 -0.43 -14.67 -11.35
CA ALA A 372 0.28 -15.20 -10.22
C ALA A 372 1.77 -15.32 -10.53
N LEU A 373 2.62 -14.88 -9.62
CA LEU A 373 4.06 -15.09 -9.71
C LEU A 373 4.47 -16.24 -8.79
N HIS A 374 4.84 -17.35 -9.39
CA HIS A 374 5.25 -18.54 -8.67
C HIS A 374 6.74 -18.52 -8.41
N VAL A 375 7.14 -18.77 -7.17
CA VAL A 375 8.52 -19.06 -6.80
C VAL A 375 8.80 -20.51 -7.14
N CYS A 376 9.64 -20.76 -8.15
CA CYS A 376 9.92 -22.11 -8.63
C CYS A 376 11.20 -22.71 -8.06
N SER A 377 12.17 -21.88 -7.72
CA SER A 377 13.40 -22.32 -7.08
C SER A 377 14.06 -21.18 -6.34
N VAL A 378 14.89 -21.55 -5.37
CA VAL A 378 15.83 -20.67 -4.70
C VAL A 378 17.23 -21.30 -4.68
N MET A 379 18.23 -20.45 -4.66
CA MET A 379 19.61 -20.85 -4.47
C MET A 379 20.35 -19.75 -3.73
N GLU A 380 21.11 -20.12 -2.76
CA GLU A 380 21.86 -19.20 -1.94
C GLU A 380 23.24 -19.71 -1.61
N ARG A 381 24.11 -18.77 -1.35
CA ARG A 381 25.47 -18.94 -0.85
C ARG A 381 25.60 -18.02 0.34
N PHE A 382 25.58 -18.61 1.55
CA PHE A 382 25.63 -17.87 2.80
C PHE A 382 26.84 -18.27 3.64
N PRO A 383 27.13 -17.54 4.71
CA PRO A 383 28.19 -17.82 5.67
C PRO A 383 28.16 -19.24 6.21
N ALA A 384 29.26 -19.64 6.85
CA ALA A 384 29.42 -20.95 7.50
C ALA A 384 29.21 -22.16 6.58
N GLY A 385 29.50 -22.04 5.28
CA GLY A 385 29.38 -23.13 4.31
C GLY A 385 27.94 -23.49 3.92
N CYS A 386 26.99 -22.60 4.18
CA CYS A 386 25.59 -22.75 3.77
C CYS A 386 25.46 -22.47 2.27
N TYR A 387 25.40 -23.56 1.51
CA TYR A 387 25.22 -23.56 0.08
C TYR A 387 24.01 -24.44 -0.28
N GLY A 388 22.89 -23.80 -0.64
CA GLY A 388 21.62 -24.47 -0.91
C GLY A 388 20.70 -24.63 0.31
N ALA A 389 19.40 -24.67 0.04
CA ALA A 389 18.32 -24.49 1.00
C ALA A 389 18.33 -25.46 2.20
N ASP A 390 18.78 -26.70 2.01
CA ASP A 390 18.80 -27.69 3.12
C ASP A 390 19.85 -27.30 4.18
N LYS A 391 21.05 -26.91 3.78
CA LYS A 391 22.09 -26.45 4.71
C LYS A 391 21.70 -25.14 5.36
N THR A 392 21.15 -24.24 4.58
CA THR A 392 20.63 -22.95 5.05
C THR A 392 19.52 -23.15 6.07
N TRP A 393 18.59 -24.07 5.80
CA TRP A 393 17.54 -24.43 6.77
C TRP A 393 18.13 -24.97 8.07
N CYS A 394 19.08 -25.91 7.97
CA CYS A 394 19.74 -26.46 9.16
C CYS A 394 20.44 -25.40 10.00
N MET A 395 21.08 -24.42 9.36
CA MET A 395 21.71 -23.28 10.02
C MET A 395 20.68 -22.42 10.78
N PHE A 396 19.59 -22.05 10.12
CA PHE A 396 18.55 -21.21 10.75
C PHE A 396 17.83 -21.91 11.89
N ILE A 397 17.46 -23.19 11.72
CA ILE A 397 16.73 -23.94 12.76
C ILE A 397 17.61 -24.30 13.95
N ALA A 398 18.91 -24.44 13.73
CA ALA A 398 19.87 -24.66 14.82
C ALA A 398 20.16 -23.40 15.65
N GLY A 399 19.64 -22.24 15.24
CA GLY A 399 19.97 -20.99 15.89
C GLY A 399 21.45 -20.63 15.77
N ALA A 400 22.07 -20.96 14.63
CA ALA A 400 23.49 -20.76 14.45
C ALA A 400 23.85 -19.27 14.43
N ASP A 401 24.96 -18.94 15.06
CA ASP A 401 25.67 -17.68 15.01
C ASP A 401 26.85 -17.82 14.05
N CYS A 402 26.77 -17.17 12.89
CA CYS A 402 27.78 -17.27 11.85
C CYS A 402 28.80 -16.15 11.85
N GLU A 403 28.73 -15.26 12.83
CA GLU A 403 29.65 -14.13 12.97
C GLU A 403 30.98 -14.58 13.59
N ILE A 404 32.07 -14.29 12.89
CA ILE A 404 33.43 -14.65 13.26
C ILE A 404 34.38 -13.45 13.10
N ASP A 405 35.58 -13.54 13.65
CA ASP A 405 36.66 -12.61 13.31
C ASP A 405 36.95 -12.68 11.81
N VAL A 406 37.37 -11.54 11.24
CA VAL A 406 37.75 -11.48 9.84
C VAL A 406 38.89 -12.52 9.58
N PRO A 407 38.65 -13.52 8.70
CA PRO A 407 39.65 -14.55 8.44
C PRO A 407 40.90 -13.95 7.81
N CYS A 408 42.08 -14.33 8.31
CA CYS A 408 43.35 -13.89 7.76
C CYS A 408 43.57 -14.41 6.32
N GLU A 409 42.94 -15.51 5.95
CA GLU A 409 42.93 -16.02 4.58
C GLU A 409 42.13 -15.12 3.63
N ARG A 410 41.20 -14.34 4.16
CA ARG A 410 40.42 -13.39 3.39
C ARG A 410 41.18 -12.08 3.18
N MET A 411 41.68 -11.49 4.27
CA MET A 411 42.44 -10.26 4.24
C MET A 411 43.23 -10.06 5.53
N ASP A 412 44.36 -9.37 5.44
CA ASP A 412 45.11 -8.86 6.61
C ASP A 412 44.35 -7.65 7.16
N PHE A 413 43.56 -7.86 8.21
CA PHE A 413 42.71 -6.84 8.80
C PHE A 413 43.39 -6.08 9.96
N GLU A 414 44.48 -6.61 10.54
CA GLU A 414 45.14 -6.04 11.72
C GLU A 414 45.53 -4.56 11.55
N PRO A 415 46.06 -4.10 10.41
CA PRO A 415 46.40 -2.68 10.22
C PRO A 415 45.19 -1.73 10.25
N TYR A 416 44.00 -2.22 9.98
CA TYR A 416 42.76 -1.44 9.84
C TYR A 416 41.85 -1.50 11.07
N TRP A 417 42.20 -2.29 12.07
CA TRP A 417 41.42 -2.51 13.26
C TRP A 417 42.09 -2.01 14.54
N GLU A 418 41.33 -1.50 15.45
CA GLU A 418 41.73 -1.11 16.79
C GLU A 418 40.51 -1.16 17.73
N PRO A 419 40.55 -1.94 18.84
CA PRO A 419 39.43 -2.10 19.75
C PRO A 419 39.20 -0.88 20.64
N ASP A 420 39.03 0.28 20.05
CA ASP A 420 38.86 1.57 20.70
C ASP A 420 37.74 2.34 19.95
N PRO A 421 36.73 2.87 20.66
CA PRO A 421 35.69 3.69 20.02
C PRO A 421 36.24 4.86 19.20
N ASP A 422 37.40 5.42 19.60
CA ASP A 422 38.05 6.50 18.89
C ASP A 422 38.92 6.03 17.68
N ALA A 423 38.92 4.74 17.35
CA ALA A 423 39.60 4.19 16.18
C ALA A 423 39.18 4.89 14.87
N ILE A 424 37.92 5.31 14.79
CA ILE A 424 37.35 6.07 13.65
C ILE A 424 38.10 7.36 13.36
N LEU A 425 38.60 8.05 14.41
CA LEU A 425 39.37 9.28 14.27
C LEU A 425 40.76 9.03 13.64
N ARG A 426 41.19 7.79 13.64
CA ARG A 426 42.47 7.34 13.08
C ARG A 426 42.26 6.61 11.73
N GLY A 427 41.01 6.62 11.20
CA GLY A 427 40.68 5.93 9.96
C GLY A 427 40.69 4.40 10.09
N LYS A 428 40.36 3.88 11.28
CA LYS A 428 40.31 2.43 11.56
C LYS A 428 38.91 1.99 12.00
N ALA A 429 38.64 0.71 11.80
CA ALA A 429 37.46 0.06 12.35
C ALA A 429 37.64 -0.24 13.85
N TYR A 430 36.58 -0.11 14.65
CA TYR A 430 36.59 -0.50 16.07
C TYR A 430 36.17 -1.97 16.27
N ILE A 431 35.74 -2.65 15.23
CA ILE A 431 35.32 -4.06 15.24
C ILE A 431 36.02 -4.82 14.09
N ASN A 432 36.31 -6.09 14.32
CA ASN A 432 36.96 -6.99 13.37
C ASN A 432 36.10 -8.24 13.06
N HIS A 433 34.78 -8.18 13.29
CA HIS A 433 33.87 -9.30 13.04
C HIS A 433 33.13 -9.14 11.72
N GLY A 434 32.69 -10.29 11.20
CA GLY A 434 31.81 -10.37 10.04
C GLY A 434 31.32 -11.79 9.83
N SER A 435 30.35 -11.97 8.92
CA SER A 435 29.83 -13.27 8.54
C SER A 435 30.31 -13.63 7.14
N PHE A 436 31.17 -14.64 7.02
CA PHE A 436 31.91 -14.97 5.80
C PHE A 436 31.46 -16.28 5.17
N VAL A 437 31.33 -16.29 3.87
CA VAL A 437 31.27 -17.49 3.04
C VAL A 437 32.63 -18.19 3.16
N THR A 438 32.63 -19.53 3.31
CA THR A 438 33.87 -20.27 3.45
C THR A 438 34.79 -20.03 2.25
N GLU A 439 36.08 -20.07 2.48
CA GLU A 439 37.10 -19.77 1.46
C GLU A 439 36.94 -20.65 0.22
N GLU A 440 36.61 -21.94 0.38
CA GLU A 440 36.36 -22.85 -0.74
C GLU A 440 35.19 -22.32 -1.61
N HIS A 441 34.13 -21.86 -1.02
CA HIS A 441 32.96 -21.31 -1.74
C HIS A 441 33.16 -19.86 -2.19
N CYS A 442 34.10 -19.13 -1.58
CA CYS A 442 34.44 -17.77 -2.00
C CYS A 442 35.24 -17.77 -3.30
N TRP A 443 36.37 -18.48 -3.29
CA TRP A 443 37.33 -18.44 -4.40
C TRP A 443 37.08 -19.49 -5.48
N GLY A 444 36.36 -20.58 -5.13
CA GLY A 444 36.04 -21.67 -6.05
C GLY A 444 35.20 -21.20 -7.23
N PHE A 445 35.56 -21.63 -8.44
CA PHE A 445 34.78 -21.32 -9.65
C PHE A 445 35.02 -22.38 -10.73
N ASP A 446 33.96 -22.94 -11.28
CA ASP A 446 34.07 -23.90 -12.39
C ASP A 446 34.30 -23.18 -13.73
N ASN A 447 35.53 -22.75 -13.97
CA ASN A 447 35.88 -22.02 -15.17
C ASN A 447 35.60 -22.80 -16.46
N LYS A 448 35.70 -24.14 -16.45
CA LYS A 448 35.43 -24.97 -17.62
C LYS A 448 33.96 -25.01 -18.00
N PHE A 449 33.08 -25.08 -17.01
CA PHE A 449 31.64 -25.04 -17.25
C PHE A 449 31.22 -23.73 -17.94
N TRP A 450 31.91 -22.64 -17.60
CA TRP A 450 31.63 -21.31 -18.13
C TRP A 450 32.44 -20.92 -19.36
N ASP A 451 33.23 -21.87 -19.90
CA ASP A 451 34.07 -21.67 -21.08
C ASP A 451 35.16 -20.59 -20.89
N TYR A 452 35.68 -20.40 -19.67
CA TYR A 452 36.78 -19.52 -19.33
C TYR A 452 38.12 -20.25 -19.24
N THR A 453 39.16 -19.62 -19.69
CA THR A 453 40.52 -20.03 -19.33
C THR A 453 40.80 -19.71 -17.85
N LEU A 454 41.83 -20.32 -17.25
CA LEU A 454 42.20 -19.99 -15.87
C LEU A 454 42.61 -18.52 -15.71
N GLU A 455 43.22 -17.93 -16.73
CA GLU A 455 43.62 -16.53 -16.71
C GLU A 455 42.40 -15.60 -16.75
N GLU A 456 41.43 -15.87 -17.61
CA GLU A 456 40.20 -15.09 -17.68
C GLU A 456 39.40 -15.25 -16.42
N ALA A 457 39.23 -16.46 -15.90
CA ALA A 457 38.57 -16.71 -14.64
C ALA A 457 39.22 -15.96 -13.47
N GLY A 458 40.57 -15.88 -13.47
CA GLY A 458 41.30 -15.11 -12.46
C GLY A 458 41.05 -13.60 -12.49
N ARG A 459 40.56 -13.08 -13.62
CA ARG A 459 40.20 -11.65 -13.78
C ARG A 459 38.74 -11.34 -13.37
N LEU A 460 37.86 -12.33 -13.36
CA LEU A 460 36.50 -12.18 -12.95
C LEU A 460 36.36 -11.83 -11.46
N GLY A 461 35.64 -10.78 -11.14
CA GLY A 461 35.32 -10.43 -9.76
C GLY A 461 34.50 -11.53 -9.05
N ILE A 462 34.64 -11.64 -7.75
CA ILE A 462 33.94 -12.65 -6.95
C ILE A 462 32.43 -12.52 -7.10
N ASN A 463 31.89 -11.32 -7.07
CA ASN A 463 30.45 -11.08 -7.28
C ASN A 463 29.97 -11.69 -8.61
N GLN A 464 30.74 -11.54 -9.68
CA GLN A 464 30.38 -12.09 -11.00
C GLN A 464 30.40 -13.61 -11.01
N ARG A 465 31.42 -14.24 -10.37
CA ARG A 465 31.51 -15.71 -10.26
C ARG A 465 30.32 -16.26 -9.50
N TRP A 466 30.00 -15.64 -8.38
CA TRP A 466 28.85 -16.04 -7.55
C TRP A 466 27.52 -15.87 -8.28
N VAL A 467 27.31 -14.77 -8.98
CA VAL A 467 26.11 -14.53 -9.80
C VAL A 467 25.94 -15.60 -10.87
N LEU A 468 27.04 -15.98 -11.57
CA LEU A 468 27.00 -17.04 -12.57
C LEU A 468 26.56 -18.38 -11.97
N GLU A 469 27.24 -18.84 -10.91
CA GLU A 469 27.03 -20.16 -10.34
C GLU A 469 25.67 -20.23 -9.59
N THR A 470 25.38 -19.25 -8.74
CA THR A 470 24.14 -19.21 -7.96
C THR A 470 22.93 -19.01 -8.86
N GLY A 471 23.03 -18.09 -9.82
CA GLY A 471 21.94 -17.80 -10.77
C GLY A 471 21.64 -18.99 -11.68
N TYR A 472 22.67 -19.62 -12.25
CA TYR A 472 22.45 -20.81 -13.08
C TYR A 472 21.89 -21.99 -12.27
N THR A 473 22.40 -22.21 -11.06
CA THR A 473 21.89 -23.28 -10.20
C THR A 473 20.43 -23.08 -9.87
N ALA A 474 20.00 -21.84 -9.59
CA ALA A 474 18.57 -21.54 -9.41
C ALA A 474 17.76 -21.84 -10.67
N MET A 475 18.25 -21.43 -11.84
CA MET A 475 17.58 -21.72 -13.12
C MET A 475 17.52 -23.22 -13.39
N HIS A 476 18.59 -23.96 -13.09
CA HIS A 476 18.63 -25.41 -13.26
C HIS A 476 17.62 -26.11 -12.32
N LYS A 477 17.55 -25.69 -11.06
CA LYS A 477 16.54 -26.18 -10.09
C LYS A 477 15.11 -25.87 -10.52
N ALA A 478 14.89 -24.78 -11.27
CA ALA A 478 13.59 -24.45 -11.87
C ALA A 478 13.30 -25.25 -13.16
N GLY A 479 14.14 -26.21 -13.52
CA GLY A 479 13.96 -27.12 -14.66
C GLY A 479 14.60 -26.65 -15.97
N TYR A 480 15.40 -25.58 -15.98
CA TYR A 480 16.06 -25.10 -17.19
C TYR A 480 17.46 -25.68 -17.37
N HIS A 481 17.76 -26.20 -18.54
CA HIS A 481 19.12 -26.65 -18.90
C HIS A 481 19.86 -25.59 -19.73
N LYS A 482 21.18 -25.47 -19.57
CA LYS A 482 22.02 -24.43 -20.22
C LYS A 482 21.75 -24.29 -21.73
N LYS A 483 21.48 -25.37 -22.43
CA LYS A 483 21.19 -25.36 -23.88
C LYS A 483 19.85 -24.72 -24.25
N GLU A 484 18.85 -24.85 -23.36
CA GLU A 484 17.47 -24.37 -23.59
C GLU A 484 17.38 -22.87 -23.28
N LEU A 485 18.29 -22.35 -22.47
CA LEU A 485 18.31 -20.97 -22.05
C LEU A 485 18.73 -20.00 -23.15
N ARG A 486 19.44 -20.50 -24.17
CA ARG A 486 19.96 -19.66 -25.24
C ARG A 486 18.84 -19.03 -26.07
N ASN A 487 18.85 -17.70 -26.13
CA ASN A 487 17.82 -16.86 -26.73
C ASN A 487 16.44 -16.90 -26.02
N ALA A 488 16.36 -17.52 -24.84
CA ALA A 488 15.16 -17.50 -24.03
C ALA A 488 14.86 -16.08 -23.53
N ARG A 489 13.57 -15.69 -23.49
CA ARG A 489 13.14 -14.39 -22.98
C ARG A 489 12.96 -14.47 -21.45
N ILE A 490 14.06 -14.58 -20.75
CA ILE A 490 14.12 -14.64 -19.29
C ILE A 490 14.63 -13.30 -18.77
N GLY A 491 13.90 -12.73 -17.80
CA GLY A 491 14.31 -11.52 -17.10
C GLY A 491 15.42 -11.82 -16.08
N THR A 492 16.29 -10.86 -15.86
CA THR A 492 17.25 -10.88 -14.76
C THR A 492 17.17 -9.60 -13.97
N SER A 493 17.15 -9.71 -12.65
CA SER A 493 17.28 -8.54 -11.78
C SER A 493 18.29 -8.81 -10.69
N ILE A 494 19.08 -7.81 -10.36
CA ILE A 494 20.12 -7.94 -9.37
C ILE A 494 20.20 -6.69 -8.48
N GLY A 495 20.34 -6.93 -7.18
CA GLY A 495 20.71 -5.92 -6.21
C GLY A 495 22.16 -6.09 -5.84
N ASP A 496 22.96 -5.09 -6.15
CA ASP A 496 24.32 -4.91 -5.66
C ASP A 496 24.63 -3.40 -5.58
N TYR A 497 25.64 -3.00 -4.86
CA TYR A 497 25.98 -1.58 -4.75
C TYR A 497 27.49 -1.35 -4.72
N VAL A 498 28.27 -2.39 -4.50
CA VAL A 498 29.73 -2.29 -4.42
C VAL A 498 30.40 -3.55 -4.93
N THR A 499 31.56 -3.38 -5.53
CA THR A 499 32.51 -4.45 -5.79
C THR A 499 33.85 -4.06 -5.16
N GLU A 500 34.40 -4.93 -4.34
CA GLU A 500 35.69 -4.72 -3.65
C GLU A 500 36.83 -5.43 -4.38
N TRP A 501 36.54 -6.07 -5.53
CA TRP A 501 37.55 -6.85 -6.28
C TRP A 501 38.76 -6.03 -6.74
N GLY A 502 38.52 -4.79 -7.15
CA GLY A 502 39.56 -3.87 -7.59
C GLY A 502 40.57 -3.51 -6.49
N GLU A 503 40.20 -3.64 -5.22
CA GLU A 503 41.07 -3.36 -4.07
C GLU A 503 42.00 -4.55 -3.74
N VAL A 504 41.57 -5.78 -4.08
CA VAL A 504 42.30 -7.03 -3.76
C VAL A 504 43.38 -7.35 -4.78
N SER A 505 43.16 -7.00 -6.04
CA SER A 505 44.03 -7.48 -7.12
C SER A 505 44.82 -6.38 -7.83
N PRO A 506 46.11 -6.20 -7.52
CA PRO A 506 46.94 -5.22 -8.21
C PRO A 506 47.16 -5.52 -9.69
N VAL A 507 46.91 -6.75 -10.13
CA VAL A 507 47.08 -7.17 -11.55
C VAL A 507 45.97 -6.58 -12.45
N HIS A 508 44.87 -6.09 -11.88
CA HIS A 508 43.70 -5.66 -12.62
C HIS A 508 43.59 -4.14 -12.83
N GLN A 509 44.52 -3.35 -12.33
CA GLN A 509 44.53 -1.89 -12.53
C GLN A 509 44.51 -1.45 -14.01
N HIS A 510 44.70 -2.37 -14.95
CA HIS A 510 44.74 -2.08 -16.38
C HIS A 510 43.45 -2.40 -17.15
N LYS A 511 42.43 -3.02 -16.53
CA LYS A 511 41.12 -3.31 -17.17
C LYS A 511 39.96 -3.03 -16.22
N VAL A 512 39.78 -1.78 -15.93
CA VAL A 512 38.68 -1.26 -15.05
C VAL A 512 37.28 -1.68 -15.53
N MET A 513 37.16 -2.15 -16.76
CA MET A 513 35.87 -2.51 -17.36
C MET A 513 35.32 -3.86 -16.90
N ASP A 514 36.16 -4.77 -16.41
CA ASP A 514 35.72 -6.14 -16.08
C ASP A 514 35.13 -6.27 -14.67
N ASP A 515 35.18 -5.22 -13.84
CA ASP A 515 34.73 -5.21 -12.46
C ASP A 515 33.79 -4.04 -12.16
N THR A 516 32.82 -3.80 -13.01
CA THR A 516 31.80 -2.80 -12.79
C THR A 516 30.45 -3.45 -12.42
N LEU A 517 29.64 -2.75 -11.65
CA LEU A 517 28.27 -3.20 -11.28
C LEU A 517 27.43 -3.52 -12.51
N GLY A 518 27.62 -2.78 -13.60
CA GLY A 518 26.96 -3.07 -14.88
C GLY A 518 27.29 -4.44 -15.45
N TYR A 519 28.55 -4.90 -15.34
CA TYR A 519 28.92 -6.25 -15.77
C TYR A 519 28.40 -7.32 -14.83
N THR A 520 28.43 -7.11 -13.52
CA THR A 520 27.81 -8.02 -12.55
C THR A 520 26.34 -8.27 -12.91
N CYS A 521 25.59 -7.21 -13.19
CA CYS A 521 24.20 -7.30 -13.58
C CYS A 521 23.96 -8.09 -14.88
N THR A 522 24.83 -7.92 -15.89
CA THR A 522 24.61 -8.51 -17.22
C THR A 522 25.28 -9.87 -17.42
N THR A 523 26.17 -10.26 -16.54
CA THR A 523 27.06 -11.43 -16.74
C THR A 523 26.27 -12.73 -16.93
N LEU A 524 25.25 -12.97 -16.09
CA LEU A 524 24.40 -14.17 -16.20
C LEU A 524 23.63 -14.21 -17.53
N ALA A 525 23.04 -13.09 -17.91
CA ALA A 525 22.27 -12.99 -19.16
C ALA A 525 23.16 -13.19 -20.38
N TYR A 526 24.38 -12.65 -20.36
CA TYR A 526 25.35 -12.82 -21.43
C TYR A 526 25.74 -14.28 -21.62
N HIS A 527 26.20 -14.97 -20.56
CA HIS A 527 26.69 -16.34 -20.64
C HIS A 527 25.62 -17.38 -20.95
N LEU A 528 24.41 -17.18 -20.46
CA LEU A 528 23.26 -18.06 -20.71
C LEU A 528 22.48 -17.68 -21.97
N GLY A 529 22.77 -16.51 -22.54
CA GLY A 529 22.13 -16.02 -23.76
C GLY A 529 20.69 -15.56 -23.58
N PHE A 530 20.35 -15.01 -22.41
CA PHE A 530 19.02 -14.47 -22.16
C PHE A 530 18.72 -13.23 -23.00
N ARG A 531 17.46 -13.07 -23.38
CA ARG A 531 16.96 -11.98 -24.20
C ARG A 531 15.84 -11.18 -23.51
N GLY A 532 15.61 -11.42 -22.23
CA GLY A 532 14.65 -10.67 -21.43
C GLY A 532 15.24 -9.36 -20.90
N PRO A 533 14.43 -8.56 -20.20
CA PRO A 533 14.89 -7.34 -19.53
C PRO A 533 15.93 -7.65 -18.45
N ASN A 534 16.83 -6.70 -18.25
CA ASN A 534 17.85 -6.77 -17.24
C ASN A 534 17.71 -5.53 -16.34
N ILE A 535 17.56 -5.74 -15.03
CA ILE A 535 17.33 -4.68 -14.05
C ILE A 535 18.44 -4.71 -13.01
N HIS A 536 19.08 -3.59 -12.79
CA HIS A 536 20.01 -3.36 -11.69
C HIS A 536 19.41 -2.38 -10.70
N ALA A 537 19.50 -2.66 -9.41
CA ALA A 537 19.11 -1.75 -8.36
C ALA A 537 20.24 -1.57 -7.36
N ASP A 538 20.56 -0.32 -7.08
CA ASP A 538 21.40 0.11 -5.96
C ASP A 538 20.54 0.98 -5.03
N THR A 539 20.06 0.37 -3.98
CA THR A 539 19.34 1.02 -2.88
C THR A 539 19.86 0.54 -1.52
N ALA A 540 21.17 0.28 -1.50
CA ALA A 540 21.88 -0.29 -0.35
C ALA A 540 21.16 -1.55 0.19
N CYS A 541 20.81 -1.58 1.48
CA CYS A 541 20.23 -2.77 2.14
C CYS A 541 18.93 -3.30 1.54
N SER A 542 18.20 -2.51 0.79
CA SER A 542 16.95 -2.96 0.11
C SER A 542 17.16 -3.36 -1.35
N ALA A 543 18.38 -3.28 -1.88
CA ALA A 543 18.66 -3.40 -3.31
C ALA A 543 18.09 -4.67 -3.96
N SER A 544 18.32 -5.85 -3.39
CA SER A 544 17.81 -7.11 -3.97
C SER A 544 16.29 -7.20 -3.98
N MET A 545 15.62 -6.70 -2.95
CA MET A 545 14.15 -6.69 -2.91
C MET A 545 13.54 -5.61 -3.81
N VAL A 546 14.19 -4.46 -3.97
CA VAL A 546 13.78 -3.43 -4.94
C VAL A 546 13.92 -3.98 -6.37
N ALA A 547 15.03 -4.65 -6.67
CA ALA A 547 15.24 -5.31 -7.96
C ALA A 547 14.19 -6.40 -8.24
N LEU A 548 13.86 -7.21 -7.23
CA LEU A 548 12.80 -8.21 -7.32
C LEU A 548 11.42 -7.56 -7.52
N ASN A 549 11.09 -6.52 -6.78
CA ASN A 549 9.82 -5.79 -6.94
C ASN A 549 9.68 -5.19 -8.35
N ALA A 550 10.74 -4.56 -8.88
CA ALA A 550 10.71 -3.99 -10.21
C ALA A 550 10.48 -5.08 -11.29
N MET A 551 11.17 -6.23 -11.17
CA MET A 551 10.97 -7.36 -12.07
C MET A 551 9.57 -7.97 -11.93
N ALA A 552 9.08 -8.13 -10.70
CA ALA A 552 7.74 -8.65 -10.43
C ALA A 552 6.63 -7.78 -11.06
N ARG A 553 6.76 -6.45 -10.97
CA ARG A 553 5.85 -5.51 -11.64
C ARG A 553 5.90 -5.68 -13.15
N LEU A 554 7.10 -5.66 -13.74
CA LEU A 554 7.27 -5.84 -15.18
C LEU A 554 6.68 -7.17 -15.67
N MET A 555 6.77 -8.24 -14.87
CA MET A 555 6.18 -9.53 -15.22
C MET A 555 4.65 -9.52 -15.15
N ARG A 556 4.06 -8.75 -14.24
CA ARG A 556 2.60 -8.60 -14.09
C ARG A 556 2.02 -7.67 -15.14
N ASP A 557 2.61 -6.51 -15.30
CA ASP A 557 2.08 -5.44 -16.16
C ASP A 557 2.37 -5.71 -17.65
N GLY A 558 3.36 -6.57 -17.95
CA GLY A 558 3.85 -6.77 -19.29
C GLY A 558 4.71 -5.60 -19.79
N GLU A 559 5.17 -5.69 -21.02
CA GLU A 559 5.83 -4.57 -21.73
C GLU A 559 4.76 -3.79 -22.49
N HIS A 560 4.54 -2.54 -22.15
CA HIS A 560 3.61 -1.66 -22.86
C HIS A 560 3.84 -1.68 -24.38
N GLY A 561 2.79 -1.92 -25.13
CA GLY A 561 2.82 -1.93 -26.61
C GLY A 561 3.34 -3.21 -27.26
N THR A 562 3.75 -4.23 -26.50
CA THR A 562 4.10 -5.53 -27.04
C THR A 562 3.32 -6.61 -26.28
N GLN A 563 2.65 -7.52 -26.97
CA GLN A 563 2.00 -8.70 -26.36
C GLN A 563 3.03 -9.72 -25.80
N ARG A 564 4.25 -9.31 -25.51
CA ARG A 564 5.35 -10.18 -25.08
C ARG A 564 5.60 -10.02 -23.59
N GLN A 565 4.94 -10.82 -22.83
CA GLN A 565 5.14 -10.91 -21.39
C GLN A 565 6.42 -11.69 -21.05
N VAL A 566 7.17 -11.24 -20.05
CA VAL A 566 8.28 -12.01 -19.48
C VAL A 566 7.70 -13.12 -18.62
N GLN A 567 7.92 -14.37 -19.01
CA GLN A 567 7.29 -15.53 -18.35
C GLN A 567 8.13 -16.07 -17.19
N SER A 568 9.43 -15.83 -17.19
CA SER A 568 10.33 -16.29 -16.13
C SER A 568 11.42 -15.26 -15.88
N ALA A 569 11.84 -15.12 -14.64
CA ALA A 569 12.95 -14.25 -14.26
C ALA A 569 13.81 -14.88 -13.15
N CYS A 570 15.08 -14.53 -13.15
CA CYS A 570 16.04 -14.79 -12.07
C CYS A 570 16.31 -13.50 -11.31
N CYS A 571 15.86 -13.43 -10.07
CA CYS A 571 16.04 -12.27 -9.19
C CYS A 571 17.14 -12.55 -8.17
N MET A 572 18.14 -11.69 -8.08
CA MET A 572 19.37 -11.96 -7.38
C MET A 572 19.78 -10.82 -6.45
N GLY A 573 20.67 -11.14 -5.49
CA GLY A 573 21.43 -10.19 -4.72
C GLY A 573 22.84 -10.74 -4.50
N VAL A 574 23.85 -9.89 -4.45
CA VAL A 574 25.23 -10.30 -4.25
C VAL A 574 26.03 -9.26 -3.49
N LEU A 575 26.87 -9.74 -2.58
CA LEU A 575 27.91 -8.99 -1.91
C LEU A 575 29.03 -9.95 -1.49
N ALA A 576 30.26 -9.69 -1.86
CA ALA A 576 31.46 -10.31 -1.33
C ALA A 576 32.30 -9.28 -0.59
N MET A 577 32.73 -9.61 0.62
CA MET A 577 33.56 -8.77 1.48
C MET A 577 35.05 -9.15 1.30
N LEU A 578 35.79 -8.32 0.59
CA LEU A 578 37.13 -8.63 0.15
C LEU A 578 38.17 -7.63 0.64
N ALA A 579 37.75 -6.46 1.15
CA ALA A 579 38.62 -5.37 1.51
C ALA A 579 38.15 -4.68 2.81
N PRO A 580 39.09 -4.07 3.58
CA PRO A 580 38.75 -3.48 4.88
C PRO A 580 37.97 -2.15 4.79
N ALA A 581 37.93 -1.52 3.62
CA ALA A 581 37.35 -0.18 3.42
C ALA A 581 35.89 -0.09 3.87
N GLY A 582 35.07 -1.15 3.63
CA GLY A 582 33.68 -1.20 4.07
C GLY A 582 33.54 -1.09 5.59
N TRP A 583 34.32 -1.84 6.36
CA TRP A 583 34.31 -1.75 7.85
C TRP A 583 34.69 -0.37 8.34
N VAL A 584 35.76 0.21 7.78
CA VAL A 584 36.22 1.56 8.18
C VAL A 584 35.13 2.60 7.90
N ALA A 585 34.50 2.53 6.74
CA ALA A 585 33.43 3.44 6.35
C ALA A 585 32.18 3.32 7.27
N GLU A 586 31.74 2.11 7.54
CA GLU A 586 30.53 1.85 8.35
C GLU A 586 30.79 2.09 9.84
N CYS A 587 32.00 1.80 10.35
CA CYS A 587 32.40 2.24 11.69
C CYS A 587 32.41 3.77 11.80
N SER A 588 32.93 4.47 10.77
CA SER A 588 32.90 5.94 10.74
C SER A 588 31.49 6.50 10.77
N GLY A 589 30.53 5.78 10.17
CA GLY A 589 29.10 6.06 10.25
C GLY A 589 28.44 5.64 11.58
N THR A 590 29.19 5.05 12.52
CA THR A 590 28.67 4.47 13.79
C THR A 590 27.52 3.47 13.57
N MET A 591 27.60 2.69 12.49
CA MET A 591 26.56 1.75 12.10
C MET A 591 26.80 0.34 12.64
N LEU A 592 28.08 -0.04 12.82
CA LEU A 592 28.44 -1.38 13.27
C LEU A 592 28.34 -1.56 14.78
N SER A 593 27.98 -2.76 15.20
CA SER A 593 27.92 -3.14 16.61
C SER A 593 29.33 -3.24 17.21
N TYR A 594 29.54 -2.60 18.34
CA TYR A 594 30.79 -2.75 19.13
C TYR A 594 30.98 -4.16 19.70
N LYS A 595 29.89 -4.97 19.73
CA LYS A 595 29.86 -6.33 20.27
C LYS A 595 29.98 -7.41 19.21
N GLY A 596 30.06 -7.00 17.92
CA GLY A 596 30.26 -7.90 16.79
C GLY A 596 29.09 -8.82 16.46
N ARG A 597 27.85 -8.41 16.75
CA ARG A 597 26.64 -9.18 16.47
C ARG A 597 25.48 -8.29 16.06
N CYS A 598 24.53 -8.82 15.29
CA CYS A 598 23.22 -8.21 15.14
C CYS A 598 22.29 -8.65 16.28
N PHE A 599 22.23 -7.84 17.34
CA PHE A 599 21.34 -8.10 18.48
C PHE A 599 19.89 -7.69 18.17
N THR A 600 19.31 -8.29 17.15
CA THR A 600 17.98 -7.98 16.71
C THR A 600 16.96 -8.14 17.82
N PHE A 601 16.15 -7.10 18.08
CA PHE A 601 15.12 -7.02 19.14
C PHE A 601 15.63 -7.13 20.59
N ASP A 602 16.92 -7.38 20.82
CA ASP A 602 17.50 -7.49 22.16
C ASP A 602 17.86 -6.11 22.72
N ASN A 603 17.85 -5.99 24.03
CA ASN A 603 18.23 -4.77 24.74
C ASN A 603 19.71 -4.39 24.55
N SER A 604 20.53 -5.30 24.03
CA SER A 604 21.93 -5.07 23.66
C SER A 604 22.12 -4.47 22.28
N ALA A 605 21.03 -4.20 21.52
CA ALA A 605 21.08 -3.63 20.17
C ALA A 605 21.85 -2.31 20.13
N ASP A 606 22.97 -2.29 19.40
CA ASP A 606 23.88 -1.13 19.30
C ASP A 606 24.42 -0.91 17.88
N GLY A 607 24.00 -1.71 16.92
CA GLY A 607 24.42 -1.70 15.53
C GLY A 607 24.28 -3.05 14.89
N PHE A 608 24.64 -3.16 13.62
CA PHE A 608 24.70 -4.43 12.90
C PHE A 608 26.14 -4.91 12.70
N ILE A 609 26.30 -6.11 12.19
CA ILE A 609 27.59 -6.62 11.69
C ILE A 609 27.48 -6.96 10.22
N ARG A 610 28.53 -6.77 9.46
CA ARG A 610 28.58 -7.06 8.02
C ARG A 610 28.50 -8.58 7.77
N GLY A 611 27.78 -8.94 6.73
CA GLY A 611 27.75 -10.30 6.20
C GLY A 611 27.85 -10.29 4.68
N GLU A 612 28.29 -11.40 4.10
CA GLU A 612 28.35 -11.56 2.66
C GLU A 612 27.47 -12.70 2.16
N GLY A 613 27.22 -12.73 0.88
CA GLY A 613 26.48 -13.82 0.25
C GLY A 613 26.01 -13.52 -1.16
N CYS A 614 25.42 -14.54 -1.75
CA CYS A 614 24.74 -14.44 -3.04
C CYS A 614 23.44 -15.23 -3.01
N THR A 615 22.38 -14.64 -3.52
CA THR A 615 21.05 -15.25 -3.57
C THR A 615 20.49 -15.19 -4.97
N ALA A 616 19.69 -16.19 -5.33
CA ALA A 616 18.93 -16.22 -6.57
C ALA A 616 17.55 -16.86 -6.32
N VAL A 617 16.51 -16.21 -6.82
CA VAL A 617 15.13 -16.69 -6.79
C VAL A 617 14.61 -16.72 -8.22
N ASN A 618 14.16 -17.88 -8.68
CA ASN A 618 13.44 -17.98 -9.95
C ASN A 618 11.96 -17.78 -9.71
N ILE A 619 11.38 -16.78 -10.40
CA ILE A 619 9.95 -16.51 -10.42
C ILE A 619 9.39 -16.73 -11.82
N GLN A 620 8.19 -17.29 -11.90
CA GLN A 620 7.50 -17.56 -13.17
C GLN A 620 6.06 -17.06 -13.12
N VAL A 621 5.59 -16.52 -14.24
CA VAL A 621 4.18 -16.21 -14.41
C VAL A 621 3.41 -17.52 -14.57
N GLY A 622 2.32 -17.64 -13.87
CA GLY A 622 1.46 -18.83 -13.95
C GLY A 622 -0.01 -18.45 -13.85
N GLU A 623 -0.86 -19.43 -14.15
CA GLU A 623 -2.29 -19.31 -13.93
C GLU A 623 -2.58 -19.02 -12.46
N PRO A 624 -3.68 -18.32 -12.17
CA PRO A 624 -4.14 -18.12 -10.81
C PRO A 624 -4.18 -19.45 -10.08
N TRP A 625 -3.87 -19.36 -8.79
CA TRP A 625 -3.77 -20.47 -7.87
C TRP A 625 -4.84 -21.57 -8.11
N GLU A 626 -4.38 -22.80 -8.30
CA GLU A 626 -5.14 -24.02 -8.07
C GLU A 626 -4.31 -24.97 -7.20
N GLU A 627 -4.91 -25.59 -6.21
CA GLU A 627 -4.23 -26.49 -5.27
C GLU A 627 -3.46 -27.62 -5.99
N SER A 628 -3.96 -28.04 -7.15
CA SER A 628 -3.31 -29.04 -8.01
C SER A 628 -1.98 -28.58 -8.62
N ILE A 629 -1.72 -27.29 -8.72
CA ILE A 629 -0.51 -26.77 -9.38
C ILE A 629 0.73 -26.99 -8.51
N PHE A 630 0.59 -26.88 -7.18
CA PHE A 630 1.70 -27.17 -6.26
C PHE A 630 2.12 -28.63 -6.29
N ASP A 631 1.16 -29.55 -6.37
CA ASP A 631 1.43 -30.97 -6.35
C ASP A 631 2.03 -31.48 -7.68
N GLN A 632 1.76 -30.80 -8.79
CA GLN A 632 2.18 -31.27 -10.12
C GLN A 632 3.47 -30.63 -10.64
N ASN A 633 3.80 -29.39 -10.26
CA ASN A 633 4.86 -28.61 -10.93
C ASN A 633 6.05 -28.22 -10.03
N GLY A 634 6.15 -28.75 -8.80
CA GLY A 634 7.30 -28.49 -7.91
C GLY A 634 7.49 -27.03 -7.52
N ARG A 635 6.43 -26.22 -7.54
CA ARG A 635 6.47 -24.81 -7.17
C ARG A 635 6.51 -24.65 -5.66
N LEU A 636 7.34 -23.74 -5.16
CA LEU A 636 7.61 -23.59 -3.73
C LEU A 636 6.61 -22.65 -3.05
N ALA A 637 6.26 -21.55 -3.70
CA ALA A 637 5.42 -20.50 -3.15
C ALA A 637 4.80 -19.63 -4.25
N VAL A 638 3.91 -18.74 -3.83
CA VAL A 638 3.41 -17.62 -4.64
C VAL A 638 3.91 -16.32 -4.01
N LEU A 639 4.58 -15.47 -4.79
CA LEU A 639 4.79 -14.06 -4.46
C LEU A 639 3.48 -13.34 -4.73
N ARG A 640 2.67 -13.13 -3.68
CA ARG A 640 1.34 -12.53 -3.80
C ARG A 640 1.44 -11.05 -4.17
N SER A 641 2.37 -10.34 -3.53
CA SER A 641 2.58 -8.92 -3.80
C SER A 641 4.00 -8.49 -3.49
N SER A 642 4.36 -7.32 -3.99
CA SER A 642 5.51 -6.57 -3.53
C SER A 642 5.26 -5.08 -3.75
N ALA A 643 5.75 -4.26 -2.83
CA ALA A 643 5.62 -2.81 -2.88
C ALA A 643 6.95 -2.14 -2.51
N SER A 644 7.15 -0.94 -3.00
CA SER A 644 8.32 -0.12 -2.66
C SER A 644 7.90 1.33 -2.57
N ASN A 645 8.44 2.05 -1.58
CA ASN A 645 8.29 3.48 -1.42
C ASN A 645 9.57 4.13 -0.90
N GLN A 646 9.52 5.40 -0.58
CA GLN A 646 10.63 6.19 -0.06
C GLN A 646 10.22 6.89 1.23
N ASP A 647 11.17 7.05 2.17
CA ASP A 647 10.95 7.77 3.42
C ASP A 647 10.69 9.27 3.23
N GLY A 648 11.13 9.82 2.11
CA GLY A 648 11.05 11.24 1.87
C GLY A 648 11.92 12.03 2.86
N ARG A 649 11.42 13.16 3.34
CA ARG A 649 12.14 13.98 4.32
C ARG A 649 11.90 13.44 5.74
N SER A 650 12.76 12.53 6.18
CA SER A 650 12.82 12.04 7.56
C SER A 650 13.66 12.98 8.46
N ALA A 651 13.91 12.59 9.72
CA ALA A 651 14.69 13.39 10.66
C ALA A 651 16.15 13.63 10.20
N SER A 652 16.74 12.66 9.50
CA SER A 652 18.04 12.79 8.79
C SER A 652 17.99 11.91 7.54
N LEU A 653 18.97 12.01 6.64
CA LEU A 653 19.05 11.18 5.43
C LEU A 653 19.00 9.68 5.74
N THR A 654 19.53 9.28 6.88
CA THR A 654 19.66 7.87 7.29
C THR A 654 18.66 7.45 8.38
N ALA A 655 17.83 8.38 8.90
CA ALA A 655 16.83 8.05 9.91
C ALA A 655 15.61 7.38 9.28
N PRO A 656 15.22 6.17 9.73
CA PRO A 656 14.04 5.48 9.19
C PRO A 656 12.75 6.22 9.52
N SER A 657 11.75 6.07 8.63
CA SER A 657 10.41 6.65 8.77
C SER A 657 9.37 5.57 9.04
N GLY A 658 8.89 5.47 10.27
CA GLY A 658 7.83 4.54 10.66
C GLY A 658 6.55 4.69 9.80
N PRO A 659 6.04 5.91 9.54
CA PRO A 659 4.89 6.10 8.64
C PRO A 659 5.12 5.56 7.22
N SER A 660 6.32 5.76 6.66
CA SER A 660 6.64 5.27 5.31
C SER A 660 6.74 3.74 5.28
N GLN A 661 7.32 3.12 6.31
CA GLN A 661 7.33 1.67 6.47
C GLN A 661 5.90 1.11 6.57
N GLN A 662 5.02 1.73 7.39
CA GLN A 662 3.60 1.36 7.46
C GLN A 662 2.91 1.46 6.10
N ALA A 663 3.14 2.55 5.38
CA ALA A 663 2.55 2.76 4.06
C ALA A 663 3.01 1.68 3.06
N CYS A 664 4.32 1.33 3.07
CA CYS A 664 4.86 0.26 2.23
C CYS A 664 4.23 -1.10 2.54
N ILE A 665 4.11 -1.45 3.82
CA ILE A 665 3.47 -2.70 4.26
C ILE A 665 1.99 -2.72 3.83
N ARG A 666 1.23 -1.66 4.14
CA ARG A 666 -0.18 -1.56 3.76
C ARG A 666 -0.38 -1.66 2.26
N GLN A 667 0.44 -0.98 1.47
CA GLN A 667 0.38 -1.04 0.01
C GLN A 667 0.58 -2.47 -0.49
N SER A 668 1.56 -3.20 0.04
CA SER A 668 1.79 -4.60 -0.37
C SER A 668 0.58 -5.49 -0.02
N LEU A 669 0.03 -5.37 1.19
CA LEU A 669 -1.14 -6.12 1.61
C LEU A 669 -2.37 -5.80 0.75
N GLN A 670 -2.60 -4.53 0.44
CA GLN A 670 -3.71 -4.08 -0.41
C GLN A 670 -3.61 -4.60 -1.84
N LEU A 671 -2.42 -4.59 -2.44
CA LEU A 671 -2.21 -5.08 -3.82
C LEU A 671 -2.59 -6.56 -4.00
N ALA A 672 -2.57 -7.35 -2.96
CA ALA A 672 -2.89 -8.78 -3.00
C ALA A 672 -4.10 -9.16 -2.17
N ASP A 673 -4.84 -8.17 -1.66
CA ASP A 673 -6.01 -8.38 -0.79
C ASP A 673 -5.69 -9.34 0.37
N ILE A 674 -4.62 -9.02 1.10
CA ILE A 674 -4.15 -9.81 2.25
C ILE A 674 -4.65 -9.15 3.53
N ASP A 675 -5.41 -9.90 4.33
CA ASP A 675 -5.77 -9.44 5.68
C ASP A 675 -4.51 -9.48 6.58
N PRO A 676 -4.20 -8.40 7.31
CA PRO A 676 -3.07 -8.41 8.25
C PRO A 676 -3.07 -9.59 9.23
N ARG A 677 -4.24 -10.17 9.53
CA ARG A 677 -4.37 -11.34 10.41
C ARG A 677 -3.86 -12.64 9.79
N GLU A 678 -3.81 -12.74 8.46
CA GLU A 678 -3.30 -13.90 7.73
C GLU A 678 -1.77 -14.02 7.80
N VAL A 679 -1.07 -12.89 8.00
CA VAL A 679 0.39 -12.88 8.03
C VAL A 679 0.87 -13.50 9.34
N TRP A 680 1.45 -14.68 9.23
CA TRP A 680 1.96 -15.45 10.36
C TRP A 680 3.37 -15.03 10.75
N VAL A 681 4.29 -14.93 9.78
CA VAL A 681 5.68 -14.56 10.03
C VAL A 681 6.02 -13.24 9.35
N GLY A 682 6.64 -12.34 10.10
CA GLY A 682 7.24 -11.11 9.62
C GLY A 682 8.77 -11.22 9.67
N GLU A 683 9.40 -11.40 8.53
CA GLU A 683 10.85 -11.25 8.41
C GLU A 683 11.18 -9.77 8.38
N CYS A 684 11.71 -9.29 9.47
CA CYS A 684 12.04 -7.88 9.64
C CYS A 684 13.36 -7.50 8.99
N HIS A 685 13.48 -6.24 8.66
CA HIS A 685 14.78 -5.67 8.37
C HIS A 685 15.74 -5.88 9.54
N GLY A 686 15.31 -5.64 10.77
CA GLY A 686 15.86 -6.16 12.02
C GLY A 686 17.38 -6.10 12.14
N THR A 687 17.97 -4.90 12.00
CA THR A 687 19.44 -4.71 12.00
C THR A 687 20.09 -4.75 13.39
N GLY A 688 19.30 -4.80 14.46
CA GLY A 688 19.84 -4.70 15.82
C GLY A 688 20.34 -3.30 16.15
N THR A 689 19.78 -2.26 15.54
CA THR A 689 20.13 -0.88 15.81
C THR A 689 19.20 -0.26 16.84
N ALA A 690 19.73 0.62 17.68
CA ALA A 690 18.97 1.26 18.77
C ALA A 690 17.73 2.03 18.29
N LEU A 691 17.74 2.54 17.07
CA LEU A 691 16.65 3.33 16.49
C LEU A 691 15.79 2.50 15.49
N GLY A 692 16.44 1.65 14.70
CA GLY A 692 15.78 0.92 13.60
C GLY A 692 14.74 -0.07 14.09
N ASP A 693 15.11 -0.94 15.00
CA ASP A 693 14.23 -2.00 15.51
C ASP A 693 12.97 -1.43 16.20
N PRO A 694 13.03 -0.40 17.08
CA PRO A 694 11.83 0.22 17.64
C PRO A 694 10.89 0.84 16.61
N ILE A 695 11.43 1.50 15.58
CA ILE A 695 10.64 2.10 14.52
C ILE A 695 9.95 1.02 13.68
N GLU A 696 10.67 -0.03 13.32
CA GLU A 696 10.13 -1.14 12.54
C GLU A 696 9.05 -1.93 13.31
N VAL A 697 9.29 -2.24 14.59
CA VAL A 697 8.29 -2.91 15.43
C VAL A 697 7.07 -2.03 15.62
N GLY A 698 7.24 -0.72 15.81
CA GLY A 698 6.15 0.25 15.87
C GLY A 698 5.35 0.31 14.56
N ALA A 699 6.01 0.22 13.40
CA ALA A 699 5.36 0.16 12.10
C ALA A 699 4.58 -1.15 11.92
N ASN A 700 5.16 -2.29 12.29
CA ASN A 700 4.49 -3.59 12.30
C ASN A 700 3.26 -3.58 13.24
N LYS A 701 3.39 -3.03 14.45
CA LYS A 701 2.28 -2.87 15.39
C LYS A 701 1.13 -2.09 14.79
N ALA A 702 1.41 -0.98 14.11
CA ALA A 702 0.39 -0.12 13.52
C ALA A 702 -0.39 -0.81 12.38
N VAL A 703 0.19 -1.83 11.75
CA VAL A 703 -0.45 -2.60 10.67
C VAL A 703 -1.03 -3.92 11.19
N PHE A 704 -0.28 -4.66 11.98
CA PHE A 704 -0.60 -6.03 12.41
C PHE A 704 -1.13 -6.12 13.84
N GLY A 705 -1.16 -5.03 14.60
CA GLY A 705 -1.71 -4.96 15.95
C GLY A 705 -3.24 -5.02 16.00
N VAL A 706 -3.86 -5.76 15.09
CA VAL A 706 -5.31 -5.97 15.03
C VAL A 706 -5.77 -6.94 16.10
N LYS A 707 -6.93 -6.66 16.70
CA LYS A 707 -7.55 -7.57 17.67
C LYS A 707 -8.09 -8.81 16.93
N ASP A 708 -8.23 -9.88 17.67
CA ASP A 708 -8.86 -11.13 17.20
C ASP A 708 -8.13 -11.83 16.05
N ARG A 709 -6.81 -11.97 16.16
CA ARG A 709 -6.02 -12.76 15.22
C ARG A 709 -6.29 -14.28 15.29
N GLY A 710 -7.15 -14.72 16.19
CA GLY A 710 -7.42 -16.14 16.44
C GLY A 710 -6.18 -16.83 17.02
N GLU A 711 -5.85 -18.01 16.50
CA GLU A 711 -4.68 -18.80 16.92
C GLU A 711 -3.37 -18.39 16.25
N LEU A 712 -3.44 -17.51 15.25
CA LEU A 712 -2.27 -16.99 14.50
C LEU A 712 -1.68 -15.76 15.18
N ASN A 713 -0.70 -15.96 16.06
CA ASN A 713 0.14 -14.84 16.51
C ASN A 713 1.06 -14.37 15.38
N HIS A 714 1.36 -13.09 15.34
CA HIS A 714 2.36 -12.55 14.42
C HIS A 714 3.75 -12.78 14.98
N CYS A 715 4.57 -13.56 14.30
CA CYS A 715 5.93 -13.84 14.72
C CYS A 715 6.93 -12.96 13.97
N LEU A 716 7.72 -12.18 14.69
CA LEU A 716 8.79 -11.35 14.13
C LEU A 716 10.15 -12.02 14.32
N VAL A 717 10.90 -12.09 13.24
CA VAL A 717 12.25 -12.69 13.17
C VAL A 717 13.13 -11.92 12.19
N SER A 718 14.44 -12.12 12.25
CA SER A 718 15.38 -11.59 11.26
C SER A 718 16.52 -12.56 10.93
N ALA A 719 16.82 -12.72 9.64
CA ALA A 719 17.98 -13.49 9.19
C ALA A 719 19.33 -12.92 9.68
N LYS A 720 19.34 -11.61 9.95
CA LYS A 720 20.56 -10.90 10.36
C LYS A 720 21.09 -11.36 11.71
N ALA A 721 20.23 -11.87 12.59
CA ALA A 721 20.66 -12.47 13.85
C ALA A 721 21.50 -13.74 13.66
N HIS A 722 21.54 -14.32 12.47
CA HIS A 722 22.30 -15.54 12.16
C HIS A 722 23.51 -15.29 11.25
N VAL A 723 23.29 -14.53 10.17
CA VAL A 723 24.28 -14.37 9.08
C VAL A 723 24.83 -12.95 8.98
N GLY A 724 24.56 -12.11 9.97
CA GLY A 724 24.88 -10.70 9.90
C GLY A 724 24.05 -9.95 8.84
N HIS A 725 24.37 -8.71 8.60
CA HIS A 725 23.72 -7.92 7.57
C HIS A 725 24.40 -8.15 6.22
N THR A 726 23.76 -8.93 5.36
CA THR A 726 24.27 -9.24 4.00
C THR A 726 24.02 -8.11 2.99
N GLU A 727 23.76 -6.90 3.47
CA GLU A 727 23.66 -5.62 2.77
C GLU A 727 22.78 -5.69 1.51
N SER A 728 23.34 -5.53 0.31
CA SER A 728 22.56 -5.60 -0.94
C SER A 728 21.77 -6.90 -1.11
N THR A 729 22.25 -8.00 -0.52
CA THR A 729 21.61 -9.32 -0.58
C THR A 729 20.53 -9.51 0.49
N ALA A 730 20.54 -8.69 1.54
CA ALA A 730 19.78 -8.91 2.78
C ALA A 730 18.27 -9.10 2.57
N GLY A 731 17.68 -8.38 1.63
CA GLY A 731 16.26 -8.50 1.35
C GLY A 731 15.86 -9.88 0.82
N VAL A 732 16.59 -10.41 -0.16
CA VAL A 732 16.34 -11.76 -0.71
C VAL A 732 16.83 -12.84 0.26
N CYS A 733 17.82 -12.58 1.10
CA CYS A 733 18.18 -13.46 2.22
C CYS A 733 16.97 -13.68 3.16
N GLY A 734 16.33 -12.60 3.61
CA GLY A 734 15.10 -12.69 4.41
C GLY A 734 13.95 -13.36 3.66
N PHE A 735 13.85 -13.13 2.35
CA PHE A 735 12.87 -13.82 1.51
C PHE A 735 13.05 -15.34 1.55
N ILE A 736 14.28 -15.82 1.36
CA ILE A 736 14.59 -17.26 1.40
C ILE A 736 14.32 -17.84 2.78
N LYS A 737 14.72 -17.14 3.85
CA LYS A 737 14.42 -17.58 5.23
C LYS A 737 12.92 -17.68 5.47
N SER A 738 12.12 -16.67 5.12
CA SER A 738 10.65 -16.71 5.23
C SER A 738 10.05 -17.85 4.42
N LEU A 739 10.52 -18.08 3.20
CA LEU A 739 10.08 -19.20 2.37
C LEU A 739 10.33 -20.53 3.05
N LEU A 740 11.52 -20.75 3.60
CA LEU A 740 11.89 -21.98 4.30
C LEU A 740 11.04 -22.18 5.55
N GLN A 741 10.78 -21.14 6.34
CA GLN A 741 9.90 -21.22 7.51
C GLN A 741 8.48 -21.66 7.14
N ILE A 742 7.92 -21.10 6.07
CA ILE A 742 6.58 -21.46 5.60
C ILE A 742 6.56 -22.90 5.09
N ILE A 743 7.54 -23.32 4.27
CA ILE A 743 7.62 -24.66 3.70
C ILE A 743 7.76 -25.71 4.79
N HIS A 744 8.54 -25.42 5.82
CA HIS A 744 8.75 -26.32 6.95
C HIS A 744 7.65 -26.20 8.03
N GLY A 745 6.80 -25.17 7.95
CA GLY A 745 5.70 -24.97 8.90
C GLY A 745 6.17 -24.64 10.31
N CYS A 746 7.35 -24.03 10.46
CA CYS A 746 7.85 -23.60 11.77
C CYS A 746 8.71 -22.34 11.63
N THR A 747 8.76 -21.53 12.70
CA THR A 747 9.66 -20.37 12.77
C THR A 747 11.07 -20.83 13.14
N THR A 748 12.03 -19.97 12.86
CA THR A 748 13.39 -20.09 13.43
C THR A 748 13.51 -19.17 14.63
N CYS A 749 14.45 -19.42 15.52
CA CYS A 749 14.75 -18.52 16.62
C CYS A 749 15.68 -17.38 16.16
N ASP A 750 15.64 -16.26 16.84
CA ASP A 750 16.68 -15.23 16.79
C ASP A 750 17.64 -15.50 17.98
N PRO A 751 18.87 -16.00 17.72
CA PRO A 751 19.71 -16.63 18.76
C PRO A 751 20.20 -15.65 19.83
N HIS A 752 20.18 -14.34 19.57
CA HIS A 752 20.73 -13.32 20.44
C HIS A 752 19.72 -12.69 21.41
N ILE A 753 18.43 -13.02 21.31
CA ILE A 753 17.40 -12.47 22.19
C ILE A 753 17.53 -13.07 23.60
N LYS A 754 18.04 -12.29 24.53
CA LYS A 754 18.12 -12.61 25.96
C LYS A 754 17.17 -11.76 26.79
N CYS A 755 17.06 -10.49 26.44
CA CYS A 755 16.19 -9.53 27.08
C CYS A 755 15.59 -8.62 26.03
N LEU A 756 14.29 -8.63 25.88
CA LEU A 756 13.59 -7.82 24.87
C LEU A 756 13.92 -6.34 25.08
N ASN A 757 14.23 -5.65 24.00
CA ASN A 757 14.56 -4.22 24.02
C ASN A 757 13.37 -3.41 24.58
N SER A 758 13.63 -2.68 25.66
CA SER A 758 12.60 -1.91 26.37
C SER A 758 11.99 -0.74 25.58
N HIS A 759 12.59 -0.38 24.45
CA HIS A 759 12.09 0.66 23.55
C HIS A 759 11.10 0.13 22.50
N LEU A 760 10.89 -1.20 22.43
CA LEU A 760 9.90 -1.79 21.54
C LEU A 760 8.49 -1.54 22.09
N ASP A 761 7.65 -0.86 21.35
CA ASP A 761 6.24 -0.67 21.71
C ASP A 761 5.40 -1.88 21.31
N VAL A 762 5.22 -2.80 22.24
CA VAL A 762 4.47 -4.03 22.05
C VAL A 762 3.11 -4.07 22.77
N ASN A 763 2.73 -2.98 23.43
CA ASN A 763 1.48 -2.94 24.20
C ASN A 763 0.24 -3.14 23.31
N GLY A 764 -0.54 -4.19 23.58
CA GLY A 764 -1.75 -4.53 22.81
C GLY A 764 -1.46 -5.06 21.40
N TYR A 765 -0.23 -5.43 21.10
CA TYR A 765 0.17 -6.08 19.88
C TYR A 765 0.41 -7.57 20.15
N PRO A 766 -0.41 -8.51 19.59
CA PRO A 766 -0.24 -9.94 19.76
C PRO A 766 0.93 -10.45 18.91
N VAL A 767 2.15 -10.12 19.33
CA VAL A 767 3.40 -10.43 18.63
C VAL A 767 4.24 -11.38 19.47
N ILE A 768 4.97 -12.25 18.80
CA ILE A 768 5.98 -13.12 19.37
C ILE A 768 7.33 -12.78 18.71
N PHE A 769 8.35 -12.61 19.54
CA PHE A 769 9.74 -12.57 19.11
C PHE A 769 10.32 -13.95 19.37
N ALA A 770 10.58 -14.71 18.32
CA ALA A 770 10.97 -16.10 18.45
C ALA A 770 12.41 -16.21 19.00
N ASN A 771 12.57 -16.73 20.20
CA ASN A 771 13.85 -17.14 20.76
C ASN A 771 14.01 -18.65 20.79
N GLU A 772 13.01 -19.36 20.33
CA GLU A 772 12.98 -20.81 20.11
C GLU A 772 12.14 -21.12 18.86
N MET A 773 12.26 -22.33 18.35
CA MET A 773 11.46 -22.80 17.23
C MET A 773 9.99 -22.94 17.65
N MET A 774 9.07 -22.44 16.80
CA MET A 774 7.64 -22.56 17.01
C MET A 774 6.96 -23.16 15.79
N ASP A 775 6.09 -24.14 16.01
CA ASP A 775 5.30 -24.76 14.95
C ASP A 775 4.18 -23.82 14.46
N GLY A 776 4.00 -23.76 13.14
CA GLY A 776 2.83 -23.18 12.52
C GLY A 776 1.68 -24.19 12.49
N VAL A 777 0.52 -23.80 13.00
CA VAL A 777 -0.64 -24.69 13.17
C VAL A 777 -1.47 -24.87 11.90
N HIS A 778 -1.17 -24.15 10.83
CA HIS A 778 -1.95 -24.17 9.60
C HIS A 778 -1.21 -24.85 8.45
N GLN A 779 -1.99 -25.42 7.53
CA GLN A 779 -1.48 -26.07 6.35
C GLN A 779 -0.94 -25.11 5.29
N TYR A 780 -1.42 -23.88 5.29
CA TYR A 780 -1.01 -22.79 4.43
C TYR A 780 -0.62 -21.62 5.29
N LEU A 781 0.49 -21.00 4.99
CA LEU A 781 1.04 -19.90 5.77
C LEU A 781 1.40 -18.72 4.88
N GLN A 782 1.23 -17.54 5.43
CA GLN A 782 1.56 -16.25 4.79
C GLN A 782 2.75 -15.64 5.52
N GLY A 783 3.78 -15.26 4.77
CA GLY A 783 4.93 -14.54 5.29
C GLY A 783 5.10 -13.19 4.61
N GLY A 784 5.60 -12.24 5.36
CA GLY A 784 5.89 -10.94 4.85
C GLY A 784 7.33 -10.52 5.13
N ILE A 785 8.03 -10.00 4.14
CA ILE A 785 9.45 -9.67 4.19
C ILE A 785 9.62 -8.17 4.03
N SER A 786 10.27 -7.53 4.99
CA SER A 786 10.61 -6.11 4.97
C SER A 786 12.10 -5.88 4.76
N SER A 787 12.45 -4.97 3.85
CA SER A 787 13.84 -4.59 3.62
C SER A 787 13.90 -3.07 3.41
N PHE A 788 14.67 -2.39 4.27
CA PHE A 788 14.74 -0.93 4.33
C PHE A 788 16.18 -0.47 4.07
N GLY A 789 16.37 0.32 3.02
CA GLY A 789 17.67 0.90 2.70
C GLY A 789 17.96 2.12 3.57
N PHE A 790 19.21 2.27 4.00
CA PHE A 790 19.60 3.40 4.85
C PHE A 790 19.41 4.78 4.18
N GLY A 791 19.30 4.83 2.87
CA GLY A 791 18.91 6.02 2.10
C GLY A 791 17.39 6.23 1.99
N GLY A 792 16.56 5.47 2.75
CA GLY A 792 15.11 5.61 2.85
C GLY A 792 14.31 4.82 1.80
N ALA A 793 14.93 3.97 0.98
CA ALA A 793 14.21 3.10 0.06
C ALA A 793 13.64 1.88 0.80
N ASN A 794 12.32 1.83 0.97
CA ASN A 794 11.63 0.73 1.64
C ASN A 794 11.04 -0.25 0.62
N THR A 795 11.09 -1.53 0.95
CA THR A 795 10.46 -2.58 0.14
C THR A 795 9.81 -3.62 1.04
N ARG A 796 8.64 -4.06 0.62
CA ARG A 796 7.90 -5.17 1.22
C ARG A 796 7.59 -6.20 0.16
N GLY A 797 7.73 -7.50 0.49
CA GLY A 797 7.21 -8.62 -0.30
C GLY A 797 6.34 -9.51 0.58
N ASP A 798 5.25 -10.03 0.05
CA ASP A 798 4.37 -10.96 0.75
C ASP A 798 4.26 -12.26 -0.04
N ILE A 799 4.62 -13.38 0.61
CA ILE A 799 4.63 -14.72 0.03
C ILE A 799 3.65 -15.62 0.75
N TRP A 800 3.10 -16.54 0.01
CA TRP A 800 2.19 -17.55 0.52
C TRP A 800 2.60 -18.91 -0.02
N ALA A 801 2.63 -19.90 0.85
CA ALA A 801 2.94 -21.25 0.47
C ALA A 801 2.19 -22.28 1.32
N ARG A 802 2.13 -23.49 0.79
CA ARG A 802 1.71 -24.67 1.54
C ARG A 802 2.88 -25.17 2.38
N VAL A 803 2.56 -25.66 3.57
CA VAL A 803 3.51 -26.40 4.38
C VAL A 803 3.80 -27.75 3.69
N LEU A 804 5.01 -27.90 3.19
CA LEU A 804 5.46 -29.08 2.42
C LEU A 804 6.17 -30.11 3.30
N LYS A 805 6.79 -29.63 4.39
CA LYS A 805 7.57 -30.44 5.33
C LYS A 805 7.08 -30.15 6.75
N GLY A 806 7.37 -31.04 7.67
CA GLY A 806 6.99 -30.84 9.09
C GLY A 806 5.64 -31.49 9.48
N PRO A 807 5.23 -31.36 10.75
CA PRO A 807 4.09 -32.10 11.32
C PRO A 807 2.73 -31.73 10.74
N HIS A 808 2.60 -30.54 10.20
CA HIS A 808 1.36 -30.00 9.60
C HIS A 808 1.34 -30.07 8.08
N ALA A 809 2.36 -30.65 7.45
CA ALA A 809 2.35 -30.89 6.02
C ALA A 809 1.12 -31.72 5.63
N LYS A 810 0.32 -31.25 4.66
CA LYS A 810 -0.81 -32.00 4.13
C LYS A 810 -0.28 -33.21 3.41
N GLY A 811 -0.86 -34.34 3.81
CA GLY A 811 -0.56 -35.59 3.18
C GLY A 811 0.66 -36.22 3.78
N LYS A 812 0.43 -37.03 4.77
CA LYS A 812 1.27 -38.22 4.95
C LYS A 812 1.48 -38.97 3.62
N GLU A 813 0.78 -38.56 2.59
CA GLU A 813 0.80 -39.01 1.20
C GLU A 813 1.97 -38.44 0.39
N THR A 814 2.57 -37.33 0.82
CA THR A 814 3.78 -36.75 0.16
C THR A 814 5.09 -37.05 0.90
N ILE A 815 5.02 -37.36 2.15
CA ILE A 815 6.03 -38.26 2.70
C ILE A 815 5.70 -39.58 2.04
N LEU A 816 6.48 -40.00 1.04
CA LEU A 816 6.50 -41.37 0.53
C LEU A 816 6.17 -42.23 1.73
N ASP A 817 4.98 -42.82 1.76
CA ASP A 817 4.64 -43.76 2.82
C ASP A 817 5.87 -44.67 2.93
N ALA A 818 6.45 -44.75 4.09
CA ALA A 818 7.68 -45.55 4.26
C ALA A 818 7.45 -46.95 3.71
N SER A 819 6.18 -47.38 3.63
CA SER A 819 5.74 -48.61 2.98
C SER A 819 5.85 -48.52 1.44
N GLU A 820 5.55 -47.39 0.79
CA GLU A 820 5.74 -47.21 -0.66
C GLU A 820 7.21 -47.03 -1.02
N ALA A 821 7.96 -46.28 -0.25
CA ALA A 821 9.42 -46.17 -0.43
C ALA A 821 10.09 -47.55 -0.18
N PHE A 822 9.60 -48.29 0.81
CA PHE A 822 10.10 -49.64 1.10
C PHE A 822 9.68 -50.62 0.00
N SER A 823 8.45 -50.54 -0.55
CA SER A 823 8.01 -51.35 -1.68
C SER A 823 8.76 -51.00 -2.98
N PHE A 824 9.05 -49.74 -3.20
CA PHE A 824 9.87 -49.26 -4.33
C PHE A 824 11.33 -49.78 -4.22
N CYS A 825 11.95 -49.63 -3.08
CA CYS A 825 13.28 -50.18 -2.80
C CYS A 825 13.28 -51.69 -2.88
N LYS A 826 12.23 -52.36 -2.40
CA LYS A 826 12.09 -53.82 -2.47
C LYS A 826 11.90 -54.30 -3.91
N ALA A 827 11.10 -53.62 -4.74
CA ALA A 827 10.96 -53.92 -6.16
C ALA A 827 12.27 -53.70 -6.92
N ALA A 828 13.00 -52.61 -6.63
CA ALA A 828 14.30 -52.34 -7.24
C ALA A 828 15.37 -53.35 -6.86
N LEU A 829 15.31 -53.92 -5.64
CA LEU A 829 16.23 -54.93 -5.14
C LEU A 829 15.89 -56.37 -5.63
N THR A 830 14.61 -56.67 -5.92
CA THR A 830 14.18 -57.99 -6.37
C THR A 830 14.24 -58.15 -7.89
N ASP A 831 13.99 -57.13 -8.67
CA ASP A 831 13.85 -57.29 -10.12
C ASP A 831 15.05 -56.81 -10.94
N GLY A 832 16.07 -56.21 -10.33
CA GLY A 832 17.25 -55.72 -11.01
C GLY A 832 17.03 -54.71 -12.12
N LYS A 833 15.78 -54.27 -12.31
CA LYS A 833 15.37 -53.23 -13.22
C LYS A 833 14.86 -52.03 -12.40
N LEU A 834 15.62 -50.98 -12.37
CA LEU A 834 15.08 -49.69 -12.01
C LEU A 834 13.90 -49.40 -12.96
N PRO A 835 12.68 -49.19 -12.43
CA PRO A 835 11.61 -48.67 -13.26
C PRO A 835 12.15 -47.45 -14.01
N ALA A 836 11.84 -47.40 -15.31
CA ALA A 836 12.15 -46.16 -16.06
C ALA A 836 11.74 -44.97 -15.22
N PRO A 837 12.61 -43.96 -15.07
CA PRO A 837 12.23 -42.75 -14.34
C PRO A 837 10.93 -42.30 -14.99
N LYS A 838 9.80 -42.39 -14.29
CA LYS A 838 8.69 -41.48 -14.53
C LYS A 838 9.35 -40.14 -14.56
N GLU A 839 9.16 -39.37 -15.63
CA GLU A 839 9.64 -38.00 -15.77
C GLU A 839 9.77 -37.42 -14.38
N PRO A 840 10.94 -36.92 -13.98
CA PRO A 840 11.16 -36.61 -12.60
C PRO A 840 10.02 -35.69 -12.17
N LYS A 841 9.08 -36.21 -11.39
CA LYS A 841 8.37 -35.37 -10.45
C LYS A 841 9.55 -34.74 -9.74
N LEU A 842 9.83 -33.48 -10.00
CA LEU A 842 10.92 -32.77 -9.37
C LEU A 842 10.81 -33.14 -7.89
N ALA A 843 11.58 -34.13 -7.48
CA ALA A 843 11.84 -34.29 -6.07
C ALA A 843 12.40 -32.95 -5.70
N ILE A 844 11.73 -32.25 -4.81
CA ILE A 844 12.20 -30.98 -4.26
C ILE A 844 13.49 -31.36 -3.53
N GLU A 845 14.58 -31.54 -4.28
CA GLU A 845 15.91 -31.50 -3.72
C GLU A 845 16.22 -30.03 -3.54
N PHE A 846 16.04 -29.58 -2.30
CA PHE A 846 16.58 -28.30 -1.89
C PHE A 846 18.11 -28.33 -1.92
#